data_7aaf9899e40f5deca044ace9329b7b48
#
_entry.id   7aaf9899e40f5deca044ace9329b7b48
#
_cell.length_a   1.000
_cell.length_b   1.000
_cell.length_c   1.000
_cell.angle_alpha   90.00
_cell.angle_beta   90.00
_cell.angle_gamma   90.00
#
_symmetry.space_group_name_H-M   'P 1'
#
loop_
_entity.id
_entity.type
_entity.pdbx_description
1 polymer ?
#
loop_
_entity_poly.entity_id
_entity_poly.type
_entity_poly.pdbx_seq_one_letter_code
_entity_poly.pdbx_strand_id
1 'polypeptide(L)'
;MRRRKIKFAMTRKLTATLLALCSFVAVWAQSDIWRTDSLQEIVVTGTGTQHFLKDAPVQTEVITGKMLRQYAGKSIEDILSGLLPSFAFNEDDMGSQMQMNGLGNSYILILIDGKRIHGDVGGQNDLSLIDPLNIEKIEVVKGASSALYGSDAIAGVVNIITKRHDKDGILLENTSRVGSYGDIRQHNGIALNYGKLSSYTNFQLQHSDGWQNTAVEHTEGSEPPITDSRNKTVNRHTNWQVSERLTYTPMKDLELYAEGSVYWKRIYRTSGKYAHYDVKTYDMKYRNASASVGGKWKLNKTDHITLDIDWNRHAYYYYFTANTLVEDYEKSKGTMYYPYFPYLPGQEELQSDQQRTMAHLKGVFELPYENRLSAGMEYRYDWLDAPNRVEGGRVSDWTGALYVQDEFNLIRNINITAGLRLNQNKQFGTRLTPKVSAMWKIGNPWRLRATWSQGFKTPTTKELYYRYVRQMSGTYLYLGNTQLNPQTSNYYSVSGEYTWQGLSLTVSAYYNKVDNMIALVTIPNYQAPDEYIVLYDPVKTRQYQNIEDAKTYGVDVNVRYTWKEFAVGGGYSYLDTKANQYDTTHDRMNEVTIDGMAHHKGNAFATWNHAFSSDYRLGVGVYCRFSTKRYYQIDGNGKGYQIWRLSTTHDLGHSKTMAYHVEAGVDNIFDYADRTPHGLHLGTTTPGRTFYVSFGIRFNKGKKLKNNYKSNLNTRDNEEN
;
A
#
# COMPACT_ATOMS: atom_id res chain seq x y z
N MET A 1 31.01 -9.51 32.31
CA MET A 1 30.78 -10.89 31.83
C MET A 1 29.50 -11.57 32.38
N ARG A 2 29.02 -11.31 33.58
CA ARG A 2 27.80 -11.96 34.15
C ARG A 2 26.46 -11.56 33.46
N ARG A 3 26.29 -10.35 32.96
CA ARG A 3 25.04 -9.91 32.30
C ARG A 3 24.79 -10.47 30.88
N ARG A 4 25.84 -10.91 30.17
CA ARG A 4 25.69 -11.58 28.87
C ARG A 4 25.20 -13.02 28.96
N LYS A 5 25.55 -13.74 30.03
CA LYS A 5 25.13 -15.16 30.24
C LYS A 5 23.65 -15.29 30.62
N ILE A 6 23.04 -14.25 31.26
CA ILE A 6 21.65 -14.30 31.67
C ILE A 6 20.72 -14.06 30.45
N LYS A 7 21.08 -13.17 29.53
CA LYS A 7 20.28 -12.92 28.28
C LYS A 7 20.27 -14.15 27.35
N PHE A 8 21.39 -14.87 27.26
CA PHE A 8 21.50 -16.09 26.43
C PHE A 8 20.73 -17.29 27.01
N ALA A 9 20.62 -17.37 28.33
CA ALA A 9 19.88 -18.44 29.02
C ALA A 9 18.36 -18.20 28.96
N MET A 10 17.90 -16.94 28.94
CA MET A 10 16.48 -16.60 28.82
C MET A 10 15.95 -16.85 27.41
N THR A 11 16.72 -16.55 26.35
CA THR A 11 16.35 -16.87 24.97
C THR A 11 16.29 -18.38 24.72
N ARG A 12 17.20 -19.16 25.27
CA ARG A 12 17.17 -20.64 25.17
C ARG A 12 15.98 -21.26 25.91
N LYS A 13 15.56 -20.72 27.04
CA LYS A 13 14.38 -21.20 27.78
C LYS A 13 13.09 -20.84 27.05
N LEU A 14 13.00 -19.66 26.42
CA LEU A 14 11.82 -19.27 25.65
C LEU A 14 11.67 -20.11 24.37
N THR A 15 12.75 -20.39 23.66
CA THR A 15 12.73 -21.26 22.47
C THR A 15 12.43 -22.73 22.84
N ALA A 16 12.91 -23.22 23.97
CA ALA A 16 12.60 -24.56 24.44
C ALA A 16 11.13 -24.68 24.89
N THR A 17 10.56 -23.64 25.49
CA THR A 17 9.15 -23.63 25.92
C THR A 17 8.20 -23.52 24.71
N LEU A 18 8.57 -22.77 23.67
CA LEU A 18 7.82 -22.71 22.41
C LEU A 18 7.87 -24.04 21.64
N LEU A 19 9.03 -24.71 21.60
CA LEU A 19 9.17 -26.04 21.01
C LEU A 19 8.42 -27.12 21.80
N ALA A 20 8.38 -27.03 23.14
CA ALA A 20 7.62 -27.94 23.98
C ALA A 20 6.09 -27.73 23.86
N LEU A 21 5.61 -26.51 23.61
CA LEU A 21 4.20 -26.23 23.29
C LEU A 21 3.77 -26.79 21.94
N CYS A 22 4.69 -26.83 20.97
CA CYS A 22 4.42 -27.44 19.65
C CYS A 22 4.38 -28.98 19.68
N SER A 23 5.03 -29.63 20.66
CA SER A 23 5.08 -31.11 20.74
C SER A 23 3.89 -31.77 21.49
N PHE A 24 3.00 -30.99 22.11
CA PHE A 24 1.86 -31.52 22.86
C PHE A 24 0.55 -31.69 22.05
N VAL A 25 0.53 -31.42 20.74
CA VAL A 25 -0.69 -31.40 19.90
C VAL A 25 -0.76 -32.57 18.92
N ALA A 26 -0.18 -33.69 19.22
CA ALA A 26 -0.35 -34.88 18.39
C ALA A 26 -1.17 -35.94 19.12
N VAL A 27 -2.51 -35.81 19.17
CA VAL A 27 -3.45 -36.96 19.24
C VAL A 27 -4.91 -36.50 19.01
N TRP A 28 -5.61 -37.26 18.15
CA TRP A 28 -7.07 -37.33 17.87
C TRP A 28 -7.62 -36.36 16.80
N ALA A 29 -7.64 -36.88 15.59
CA ALA A 29 -8.39 -36.34 14.47
C ALA A 29 -9.72 -37.12 14.32
N GLN A 30 -10.84 -36.40 14.34
CA GLN A 30 -12.07 -36.74 13.58
C GLN A 30 -13.10 -35.64 13.71
N SER A 31 -13.31 -34.91 12.61
CA SER A 31 -14.64 -34.53 12.05
C SER A 31 -14.52 -33.41 11.00
N ASP A 32 -15.21 -33.61 9.90
CA ASP A 32 -15.15 -32.93 8.60
C ASP A 32 -15.88 -31.57 8.52
N ILE A 33 -15.75 -30.65 9.46
CA ILE A 33 -16.59 -29.43 9.43
C ILE A 33 -15.84 -28.11 9.18
N TRP A 34 -14.52 -28.11 9.14
CA TRP A 34 -13.74 -26.85 9.06
C TRP A 34 -12.76 -26.83 7.88
N ARG A 35 -13.33 -26.83 6.64
CA ARG A 35 -12.52 -26.50 5.46
C ARG A 35 -12.07 -25.04 5.57
N THR A 36 -10.79 -24.83 5.35
CA THR A 36 -10.14 -23.52 5.37
C THR A 36 -10.74 -22.61 4.29
N ASP A 37 -11.46 -21.57 4.70
CA ASP A 37 -12.09 -20.58 3.81
C ASP A 37 -11.12 -19.92 2.84
N SER A 38 -9.82 -19.86 3.19
CA SER A 38 -8.78 -19.25 2.36
C SER A 38 -8.54 -19.95 1.01
N LEU A 39 -8.89 -21.23 0.87
CA LEU A 39 -8.73 -21.97 -0.40
C LEU A 39 -9.87 -21.71 -1.39
N GLN A 40 -10.97 -21.16 -0.92
CA GLN A 40 -12.12 -20.79 -1.76
C GLN A 40 -12.14 -19.30 -2.13
N GLU A 41 -11.13 -18.53 -1.69
CA GLU A 41 -11.03 -17.13 -2.06
C GLU A 41 -10.83 -16.97 -3.57
N ILE A 42 -11.64 -16.10 -4.17
CA ILE A 42 -11.52 -15.74 -5.59
C ILE A 42 -10.55 -14.58 -5.69
N VAL A 43 -9.60 -14.65 -6.60
CA VAL A 43 -8.62 -13.59 -6.90
C VAL A 43 -8.71 -13.16 -8.36
N VAL A 44 -8.33 -11.91 -8.63
CA VAL A 44 -8.41 -11.31 -9.97
C VAL A 44 -7.09 -10.66 -10.37
N THR A 45 -6.34 -10.12 -9.43
CA THR A 45 -5.22 -9.20 -9.70
C THR A 45 -4.08 -9.84 -10.48
N GLY A 46 -3.80 -11.13 -10.25
CA GLY A 46 -2.66 -11.81 -10.90
C GLY A 46 -2.78 -11.97 -12.42
N THR A 47 -4.00 -12.18 -12.90
CA THR A 47 -4.30 -12.45 -14.31
C THR A 47 -5.34 -11.50 -14.92
N GLY A 48 -5.99 -10.68 -14.10
CA GLY A 48 -7.11 -9.85 -14.53
C GLY A 48 -8.41 -10.64 -14.75
N THR A 49 -8.42 -11.93 -14.46
CA THR A 49 -9.56 -12.85 -14.55
C THR A 49 -9.81 -13.52 -13.22
N GLN A 50 -11.05 -13.98 -12.97
CA GLN A 50 -11.41 -14.62 -11.70
C GLN A 50 -10.87 -16.05 -11.62
N HIS A 51 -10.16 -16.34 -10.53
CA HIS A 51 -9.68 -17.67 -10.18
C HIS A 51 -9.91 -17.95 -8.70
N PHE A 52 -10.10 -19.22 -8.34
CA PHE A 52 -9.82 -19.59 -6.95
C PHE A 52 -8.34 -19.38 -6.65
N LEU A 53 -7.99 -18.88 -5.47
CA LEU A 53 -6.60 -18.59 -5.11
C LEU A 53 -5.67 -19.79 -5.36
N LYS A 54 -6.10 -21.00 -5.04
CA LYS A 54 -5.36 -22.25 -5.29
C LYS A 54 -5.11 -22.53 -6.78
N ASP A 55 -5.97 -22.03 -7.67
CA ASP A 55 -5.96 -22.27 -9.10
C ASP A 55 -5.45 -21.08 -9.92
N ALA A 56 -5.07 -20.00 -9.23
CA ALA A 56 -4.48 -18.83 -9.86
C ALA A 56 -3.08 -19.15 -10.41
N PRO A 57 -2.85 -18.99 -11.73
CA PRO A 57 -1.56 -19.32 -12.34
C PRO A 57 -0.44 -18.37 -11.93
N VAL A 58 -0.77 -17.16 -11.49
CA VAL A 58 0.17 -16.18 -10.95
C VAL A 58 0.09 -16.16 -9.43
N GLN A 59 1.24 -16.24 -8.76
CA GLN A 59 1.32 -16.18 -7.31
C GLN A 59 0.70 -14.87 -6.79
N THR A 60 -0.39 -14.99 -6.03
CA THR A 60 -1.12 -13.88 -5.42
C THR A 60 -1.20 -14.10 -3.92
N GLU A 61 -0.82 -13.11 -3.14
CA GLU A 61 -1.05 -13.10 -1.70
C GLU A 61 -2.37 -12.39 -1.40
N VAL A 62 -3.15 -12.92 -0.46
CA VAL A 62 -4.47 -12.38 -0.12
C VAL A 62 -4.57 -12.13 1.37
N ILE A 63 -4.90 -10.90 1.74
CA ILE A 63 -5.36 -10.55 3.07
C ILE A 63 -6.89 -10.60 3.03
N THR A 64 -7.46 -11.62 3.65
CA THR A 64 -8.90 -11.86 3.64
C THR A 64 -9.64 -10.94 4.60
N GLY A 65 -10.94 -10.75 4.40
CA GLY A 65 -11.79 -9.99 5.34
C GLY A 65 -11.74 -10.51 6.78
N LYS A 66 -11.50 -11.82 6.99
CA LYS A 66 -11.29 -12.40 8.32
C LYS A 66 -9.98 -11.90 8.97
N MET A 67 -8.89 -11.82 8.20
CA MET A 67 -7.62 -11.27 8.68
C MET A 67 -7.74 -9.76 8.93
N LEU A 68 -8.43 -9.02 8.05
CA LEU A 68 -8.69 -7.59 8.23
C LEU A 68 -9.46 -7.29 9.52
N ARG A 69 -10.46 -8.09 9.87
CA ARG A 69 -11.19 -7.91 11.13
C ARG A 69 -10.30 -8.04 12.36
N GLN A 70 -9.25 -8.85 12.30
CA GLN A 70 -8.27 -8.99 13.39
C GLN A 70 -7.35 -7.75 13.53
N TYR A 71 -7.38 -6.86 12.54
CA TYR A 71 -6.69 -5.58 12.50
C TYR A 71 -7.67 -4.41 12.43
N ALA A 72 -8.92 -4.61 12.88
CA ALA A 72 -9.98 -3.60 12.78
C ALA A 72 -9.53 -2.25 13.35
N GLY A 73 -9.77 -1.20 12.58
CA GLY A 73 -9.38 0.16 12.93
C GLY A 73 -7.87 0.43 12.89
N LYS A 74 -7.03 -0.46 12.39
CA LYS A 74 -5.63 -0.18 12.09
C LYS A 74 -5.49 0.51 10.73
N SER A 75 -4.36 1.19 10.50
CA SER A 75 -4.04 1.77 9.21
C SER A 75 -3.70 0.68 8.18
N ILE A 76 -3.73 1.03 6.90
CA ILE A 76 -3.31 0.13 5.82
C ILE A 76 -1.85 -0.27 5.97
N GLU A 77 -1.00 0.66 6.40
CA GLU A 77 0.42 0.45 6.67
C GLU A 77 0.63 -0.63 7.76
N ASP A 78 -0.11 -0.53 8.86
CA ASP A 78 -0.08 -1.52 9.94
C ASP A 78 -0.56 -2.90 9.50
N ILE A 79 -1.62 -2.94 8.68
CA ILE A 79 -2.19 -4.19 8.15
C ILE A 79 -1.19 -4.86 7.21
N LEU A 80 -0.67 -4.13 6.21
CA LEU A 80 0.28 -4.67 5.23
C LEU A 80 1.58 -5.09 5.90
N SER A 81 2.19 -4.24 6.74
CA SER A 81 3.44 -4.58 7.43
C SER A 81 3.29 -5.68 8.48
N GLY A 82 2.11 -5.79 9.09
CA GLY A 82 1.81 -6.81 10.09
C GLY A 82 1.51 -8.18 9.51
N LEU A 83 0.97 -8.26 8.30
CA LEU A 83 0.56 -9.51 7.67
C LEU A 83 1.49 -9.96 6.54
N LEU A 84 2.20 -9.04 5.89
CA LEU A 84 3.07 -9.32 4.75
C LEU A 84 4.50 -8.83 5.02
N PRO A 85 5.44 -9.71 5.36
CA PRO A 85 6.82 -9.32 5.69
C PRO A 85 7.59 -8.66 4.55
N SER A 86 7.14 -8.82 3.29
CA SER A 86 7.74 -8.17 2.12
C SER A 86 7.58 -6.66 2.11
N PHE A 87 6.63 -6.12 2.91
CA PHE A 87 6.40 -4.69 3.03
C PHE A 87 7.22 -4.05 4.16
N ALA A 88 7.60 -2.80 3.93
CA ALA A 88 8.10 -1.89 4.95
C ALA A 88 7.49 -0.51 4.73
N PHE A 89 7.29 0.22 5.82
CA PHE A 89 6.76 1.57 5.81
C PHE A 89 7.63 2.47 6.67
N ASN A 90 7.87 3.68 6.16
CA ASN A 90 8.40 4.79 6.92
C ASN A 90 7.37 5.92 6.82
N GLU A 91 6.83 6.35 7.94
CA GLU A 91 5.92 7.49 7.99
C GLU A 91 6.71 8.76 8.22
N ASP A 92 6.34 9.81 7.54
CA ASP A 92 6.81 11.16 7.80
C ASP A 92 5.64 12.17 7.80
N ASP A 93 5.95 13.44 7.86
CA ASP A 93 4.94 14.50 7.91
C ASP A 93 4.23 14.76 6.57
N MET A 94 4.62 14.08 5.49
CA MET A 94 4.01 14.22 4.15
C MET A 94 3.15 13.01 3.76
N GLY A 95 3.40 11.84 4.34
CA GLY A 95 2.70 10.59 4.04
C GLY A 95 3.56 9.37 4.34
N SER A 96 3.18 8.23 3.79
CA SER A 96 3.88 6.96 3.99
C SER A 96 4.83 6.64 2.85
N GLN A 97 6.08 6.39 3.17
CA GLN A 97 7.05 5.80 2.26
C GLN A 97 6.92 4.28 2.32
N MET A 98 6.24 3.70 1.35
CA MET A 98 6.07 2.26 1.23
C MET A 98 7.21 1.64 0.44
N GLN A 99 7.70 0.51 0.90
CA GLN A 99 8.63 -0.35 0.15
C GLN A 99 8.06 -1.76 0.04
N MET A 100 8.24 -2.38 -1.11
CA MET A 100 7.97 -3.79 -1.36
C MET A 100 9.17 -4.42 -2.06
N ASN A 101 9.71 -5.50 -1.48
CA ASN A 101 10.90 -6.17 -1.99
C ASN A 101 12.10 -5.21 -2.20
N GLY A 102 12.26 -4.21 -1.32
CA GLY A 102 13.36 -3.22 -1.39
C GLY A 102 13.13 -2.07 -2.38
N LEU A 103 12.07 -2.07 -3.17
CA LEU A 103 11.74 -0.99 -4.10
C LEU A 103 10.66 -0.09 -3.50
N GLY A 104 10.81 1.22 -3.68
CA GLY A 104 9.93 2.24 -3.06
C GLY A 104 8.61 2.47 -3.79
N ASN A 105 7.83 3.42 -3.28
CA ASN A 105 6.48 3.78 -3.73
C ASN A 105 6.30 3.89 -5.24
N SER A 106 7.25 4.55 -5.91
CA SER A 106 7.13 4.82 -7.35
C SER A 106 7.19 3.57 -8.24
N TYR A 107 7.48 2.40 -7.65
CA TYR A 107 7.55 1.09 -8.32
C TYR A 107 6.41 0.16 -7.92
N ILE A 108 5.51 0.61 -7.04
CA ILE A 108 4.39 -0.17 -6.51
C ILE A 108 3.09 0.46 -7.00
N LEU A 109 2.31 -0.31 -7.72
CA LEU A 109 1.00 0.14 -8.17
C LEU A 109 -0.06 -0.18 -7.13
N ILE A 110 -0.76 0.84 -6.63
CA ILE A 110 -1.88 0.69 -5.71
C ILE A 110 -3.18 0.91 -6.47
N LEU A 111 -4.10 -0.04 -6.31
CA LEU A 111 -5.42 -0.02 -6.92
C LEU A 111 -6.51 -0.07 -5.83
N ILE A 112 -7.63 0.61 -6.07
CA ILE A 112 -8.89 0.41 -5.37
C ILE A 112 -9.91 -0.09 -6.39
N ASP A 113 -10.44 -1.29 -6.18
CA ASP A 113 -11.36 -1.97 -7.11
C ASP A 113 -10.84 -2.02 -8.56
N GLY A 114 -9.53 -2.23 -8.74
CA GLY A 114 -8.85 -2.25 -10.02
C GLY A 114 -8.50 -0.90 -10.62
N LYS A 115 -8.90 0.22 -10.00
CA LYS A 115 -8.62 1.60 -10.44
C LYS A 115 -7.40 2.15 -9.73
N ARG A 116 -6.52 2.83 -10.48
CA ARG A 116 -5.27 3.37 -9.93
C ARG A 116 -5.52 4.53 -8.98
N ILE A 117 -4.92 4.49 -7.79
CA ILE A 117 -4.77 5.69 -6.97
C ILE A 117 -3.78 6.63 -7.68
N HIS A 118 -4.10 7.90 -7.71
CA HIS A 118 -3.25 8.92 -8.32
C HIS A 118 -2.91 10.02 -7.32
N GLY A 119 -1.72 10.56 -7.49
CA GLY A 119 -1.19 11.66 -6.71
C GLY A 119 -0.25 11.25 -5.59
N ASP A 120 0.80 12.03 -5.46
CA ASP A 120 1.80 11.90 -4.40
C ASP A 120 2.24 13.27 -3.88
N VAL A 121 2.90 13.26 -2.73
CA VAL A 121 3.62 14.41 -2.21
C VAL A 121 5.05 13.97 -1.92
N GLY A 122 6.01 14.47 -2.72
CA GLY A 122 7.42 14.09 -2.56
C GLY A 122 7.71 12.61 -2.84
N GLY A 123 6.87 11.91 -3.60
CA GLY A 123 6.97 10.48 -3.86
C GLY A 123 6.31 9.60 -2.79
N GLN A 124 5.52 10.19 -1.90
CA GLN A 124 4.80 9.48 -0.83
C GLN A 124 3.31 9.46 -1.11
N ASN A 125 2.69 8.28 -0.99
CA ASN A 125 1.25 8.11 -1.16
C ASN A 125 0.52 8.34 0.16
N ASP A 126 -0.62 9.02 0.10
CA ASP A 126 -1.50 9.16 1.26
C ASP A 126 -2.46 7.97 1.35
N LEU A 127 -2.07 6.93 2.10
CA LEU A 127 -2.90 5.74 2.30
C LEU A 127 -4.05 5.96 3.29
N SER A 128 -4.09 7.09 4.00
CA SER A 128 -5.16 7.41 4.93
C SER A 128 -6.50 7.73 4.25
N LEU A 129 -6.50 7.90 2.92
CA LEU A 129 -7.72 7.96 2.12
C LEU A 129 -8.46 6.60 2.02
N ILE A 130 -7.79 5.50 2.37
CA ILE A 130 -8.37 4.16 2.32
C ILE A 130 -8.95 3.82 3.69
N ASP A 131 -10.24 3.53 3.74
CA ASP A 131 -10.91 3.07 4.95
C ASP A 131 -10.73 1.56 5.15
N PRO A 132 -9.92 1.10 6.11
CA PRO A 132 -9.69 -0.32 6.32
C PRO A 132 -10.96 -1.10 6.69
N LEU A 133 -11.96 -0.43 7.27
CA LEU A 133 -13.24 -1.05 7.65
C LEU A 133 -14.17 -1.25 6.44
N ASN A 134 -13.94 -0.54 5.33
CA ASN A 134 -14.65 -0.72 4.06
C ASN A 134 -13.98 -1.75 3.13
N ILE A 135 -12.88 -2.38 3.52
CA ILE A 135 -12.19 -3.36 2.69
C ILE A 135 -12.81 -4.75 2.85
N GLU A 136 -13.07 -5.43 1.73
CA GLU A 136 -13.43 -6.84 1.69
C GLU A 136 -12.19 -7.73 1.76
N LYS A 137 -11.17 -7.42 0.92
CA LYS A 137 -9.88 -8.11 0.87
C LYS A 137 -8.82 -7.25 0.19
N ILE A 138 -7.54 -7.60 0.39
CA ILE A 138 -6.41 -7.01 -0.33
C ILE A 138 -5.71 -8.13 -1.09
N GLU A 139 -5.51 -7.96 -2.39
CA GLU A 139 -4.74 -8.86 -3.25
C GLU A 139 -3.38 -8.22 -3.58
N VAL A 140 -2.31 -8.97 -3.40
CA VAL A 140 -0.94 -8.51 -3.67
C VAL A 140 -0.28 -9.45 -4.67
N VAL A 141 0.16 -8.89 -5.78
CA VAL A 141 0.97 -9.58 -6.79
C VAL A 141 2.37 -8.99 -6.76
N LYS A 142 3.35 -9.80 -6.41
CA LYS A 142 4.75 -9.38 -6.34
C LYS A 142 5.42 -9.45 -7.71
N GLY A 143 6.35 -8.52 -7.95
CA GLY A 143 7.13 -8.44 -9.17
C GLY A 143 6.43 -7.73 -10.32
N ALA A 144 7.12 -7.66 -11.46
CA ALA A 144 6.67 -6.90 -12.60
C ALA A 144 5.31 -7.39 -13.12
N SER A 145 4.35 -6.48 -13.22
CA SER A 145 2.98 -6.72 -13.67
C SER A 145 2.55 -5.75 -14.78
N SER A 146 3.54 -5.13 -15.45
CA SER A 146 3.29 -4.11 -16.48
C SER A 146 2.57 -4.63 -17.72
N ALA A 147 2.61 -5.94 -17.98
CA ALA A 147 1.85 -6.56 -19.08
C ALA A 147 0.32 -6.41 -18.91
N LEU A 148 -0.19 -6.35 -17.68
CA LEU A 148 -1.61 -6.11 -17.43
C LEU A 148 -1.89 -4.65 -17.06
N TYR A 149 -1.04 -4.10 -16.21
CA TYR A 149 -1.32 -2.82 -15.56
C TYR A 149 -0.51 -1.64 -16.13
N GLY A 150 0.43 -1.85 -17.06
CA GLY A 150 1.24 -0.80 -17.67
C GLY A 150 2.31 -0.24 -16.73
N SER A 151 2.64 1.05 -16.87
CA SER A 151 3.68 1.74 -16.10
C SER A 151 3.48 1.62 -14.58
N ASP A 152 4.59 1.70 -13.83
CA ASP A 152 4.68 1.78 -12.37
C ASP A 152 4.51 0.44 -11.61
N ALA A 153 4.18 -0.67 -12.29
CA ALA A 153 4.04 -2.00 -11.69
C ALA A 153 5.33 -2.83 -11.80
N ILE A 154 6.47 -2.29 -11.31
CA ILE A 154 7.80 -2.95 -11.33
C ILE A 154 8.01 -3.84 -10.10
N ALA A 155 7.74 -3.34 -8.91
CA ALA A 155 7.85 -4.09 -7.66
C ALA A 155 6.63 -4.98 -7.43
N GLY A 156 5.47 -4.54 -7.87
CA GLY A 156 4.21 -5.28 -7.81
C GLY A 156 2.97 -4.42 -7.79
N VAL A 157 1.85 -5.07 -7.53
CA VAL A 157 0.51 -4.49 -7.49
C VAL A 157 -0.16 -4.83 -6.17
N VAL A 158 -0.73 -3.82 -5.52
CA VAL A 158 -1.60 -3.95 -4.34
C VAL A 158 -3.00 -3.54 -4.75
N ASN A 159 -3.93 -4.46 -4.84
CA ASN A 159 -5.32 -4.19 -5.19
C ASN A 159 -6.22 -4.32 -3.96
N ILE A 160 -6.81 -3.22 -3.55
CA ILE A 160 -7.71 -3.11 -2.42
C ILE A 160 -9.13 -3.24 -2.95
N ILE A 161 -9.80 -4.31 -2.56
CA ILE A 161 -11.16 -4.60 -2.99
C ILE A 161 -12.12 -4.18 -1.88
N THR A 162 -13.02 -3.27 -2.20
CA THR A 162 -13.99 -2.71 -1.25
C THR A 162 -15.20 -3.62 -1.08
N LYS A 163 -15.89 -3.47 0.06
CA LYS A 163 -17.09 -4.23 0.36
C LYS A 163 -18.21 -3.90 -0.62
N ARG A 164 -18.93 -4.92 -1.05
CA ARG A 164 -20.16 -4.81 -1.84
C ARG A 164 -21.33 -5.43 -1.08
N HIS A 165 -22.46 -4.79 -1.16
CA HIS A 165 -23.66 -5.20 -0.46
C HIS A 165 -24.73 -5.61 -1.48
N ASP A 166 -24.83 -6.92 -1.75
CA ASP A 166 -25.68 -7.48 -2.82
C ASP A 166 -27.05 -7.98 -2.32
N LYS A 167 -27.43 -7.66 -1.05
CA LYS A 167 -28.68 -8.15 -0.46
C LYS A 167 -29.74 -7.07 -0.52
N ASP A 168 -30.92 -7.40 -1.06
CA ASP A 168 -32.09 -6.54 -0.95
C ASP A 168 -32.35 -6.15 0.50
N GLY A 169 -32.54 -4.85 0.74
CA GLY A 169 -32.84 -4.31 2.05
C GLY A 169 -31.94 -3.14 2.46
N ILE A 170 -31.87 -2.94 3.75
CA ILE A 170 -31.11 -1.84 4.36
C ILE A 170 -30.00 -2.44 5.24
N LEU A 171 -28.80 -1.99 5.02
CA LEU A 171 -27.67 -2.24 5.92
C LEU A 171 -27.18 -0.89 6.47
N LEU A 172 -27.06 -0.83 7.79
CA LEU A 172 -26.42 0.28 8.50
C LEU A 172 -25.25 -0.29 9.29
N GLU A 173 -24.08 0.27 9.09
CA GLU A 173 -22.86 -0.07 9.83
C GLU A 173 -22.31 1.16 10.49
N ASN A 174 -21.90 1.04 11.74
CA ASN A 174 -21.17 2.05 12.48
C ASN A 174 -20.03 1.36 13.22
N THR A 175 -18.84 1.93 13.19
CA THR A 175 -17.72 1.52 14.01
C THR A 175 -16.99 2.76 14.49
N SER A 176 -16.88 2.89 15.82
CA SER A 176 -16.16 3.97 16.50
C SER A 176 -15.00 3.36 17.27
N ARG A 177 -13.80 3.93 17.10
CA ARG A 177 -12.60 3.52 17.82
C ARG A 177 -11.96 4.73 18.50
N VAL A 178 -11.45 4.51 19.70
CA VAL A 178 -10.62 5.45 20.44
C VAL A 178 -9.35 4.74 20.90
N GLY A 179 -8.25 5.47 20.94
CA GLY A 179 -6.94 4.92 21.31
C GLY A 179 -6.00 5.95 21.91
N SER A 180 -4.80 5.51 22.23
CA SER A 180 -3.72 6.36 22.73
C SER A 180 -3.37 7.46 21.74
N TYR A 181 -2.83 8.57 22.21
CA TYR A 181 -2.45 9.75 21.41
C TYR A 181 -3.62 10.41 20.67
N GLY A 182 -4.82 10.39 21.26
CA GLY A 182 -6.01 10.98 20.65
C GLY A 182 -6.43 10.29 19.34
N ASP A 183 -6.03 9.01 19.12
CA ASP A 183 -6.46 8.25 17.93
C ASP A 183 -7.97 8.03 18.02
N ILE A 184 -8.71 8.65 17.10
CA ILE A 184 -10.15 8.52 16.94
C ILE A 184 -10.40 8.11 15.51
N ARG A 185 -11.15 7.03 15.31
CA ARG A 185 -11.57 6.57 13.99
C ARG A 185 -13.05 6.29 14.00
N GLN A 186 -13.72 6.78 12.98
CA GLN A 186 -15.14 6.63 12.78
C GLN A 186 -15.39 6.08 11.37
N HIS A 187 -16.18 5.03 11.28
CA HIS A 187 -16.69 4.46 10.04
C HIS A 187 -18.20 4.37 10.11
N ASN A 188 -18.89 4.78 9.04
CA ASN A 188 -20.32 4.62 8.86
C ASN A 188 -20.61 4.15 7.44
N GLY A 189 -21.31 3.03 7.31
CA GLY A 189 -21.76 2.47 6.04
C GLY A 189 -23.27 2.43 5.98
N ILE A 190 -23.85 2.88 4.87
CA ILE A 190 -25.29 2.81 4.59
C ILE A 190 -25.46 2.15 3.23
N ALA A 191 -26.05 0.96 3.19
CA ALA A 191 -26.45 0.33 1.94
C ALA A 191 -27.97 0.27 1.83
N LEU A 192 -28.48 0.68 0.69
CA LEU A 192 -29.89 0.65 0.30
C LEU A 192 -30.02 -0.12 -1.00
N ASN A 193 -30.61 -1.33 -0.94
CA ASN A 193 -30.76 -2.17 -2.12
C ASN A 193 -32.25 -2.43 -2.34
N TYR A 194 -32.73 -2.02 -3.51
CA TYR A 194 -34.12 -2.21 -3.88
C TYR A 194 -34.26 -2.64 -5.34
N GLY A 195 -34.51 -3.92 -5.53
CA GLY A 195 -34.70 -4.51 -6.85
C GLY A 195 -33.49 -4.37 -7.76
N LYS A 196 -33.57 -3.42 -8.70
CA LYS A 196 -32.50 -3.18 -9.71
C LYS A 196 -31.49 -2.11 -9.31
N LEU A 197 -31.72 -1.39 -8.23
CA LEU A 197 -30.91 -0.28 -7.78
C LEU A 197 -30.27 -0.58 -6.44
N SER A 198 -28.98 -0.38 -6.34
CA SER A 198 -28.21 -0.45 -5.11
C SER A 198 -27.45 0.86 -4.89
N SER A 199 -27.43 1.34 -3.66
CA SER A 199 -26.67 2.50 -3.21
C SER A 199 -25.84 2.09 -2.00
N TYR A 200 -24.59 2.49 -1.96
CA TYR A 200 -23.73 2.32 -0.79
C TYR A 200 -22.94 3.61 -0.52
N THR A 201 -23.29 4.24 0.59
CA THR A 201 -22.62 5.43 1.12
C THR A 201 -21.65 5.00 2.21
N ASN A 202 -20.40 5.42 2.13
CA ASN A 202 -19.40 5.25 3.18
C ASN A 202 -18.88 6.60 3.66
N PHE A 203 -18.81 6.78 4.98
CA PHE A 203 -18.14 7.90 5.63
C PHE A 203 -17.07 7.41 6.58
N GLN A 204 -15.86 7.96 6.46
CA GLN A 204 -14.78 7.77 7.44
C GLN A 204 -14.30 9.12 8.00
N LEU A 205 -13.88 9.08 9.26
CA LEU A 205 -13.16 10.17 9.91
C LEU A 205 -12.02 9.57 10.73
N GLN A 206 -10.87 10.20 10.66
CA GLN A 206 -9.70 9.84 11.45
C GLN A 206 -9.08 11.11 12.06
N HIS A 207 -8.71 11.02 13.33
CA HIS A 207 -7.97 12.05 14.06
C HIS A 207 -6.85 11.40 14.86
N SER A 208 -5.74 12.10 15.01
CA SER A 208 -4.66 11.77 15.94
C SER A 208 -3.98 13.05 16.41
N ASP A 209 -3.62 13.11 17.68
CA ASP A 209 -2.83 14.22 18.24
C ASP A 209 -1.35 14.13 17.81
N GLY A 210 -0.98 13.02 17.15
CA GLY A 210 0.39 12.73 16.79
C GLY A 210 1.26 12.38 18.00
N TRP A 211 2.48 11.97 17.75
CA TRP A 211 3.41 11.52 18.77
C TRP A 211 4.87 11.75 18.37
N GLN A 212 5.78 11.63 19.33
CA GLN A 212 7.21 11.84 19.18
C GLN A 212 8.00 10.69 19.78
N ASN A 213 8.93 10.11 19.01
CA ASN A 213 9.83 9.07 19.50
C ASN A 213 11.05 9.63 20.24
N THR A 214 11.52 10.81 19.83
CA THR A 214 12.70 11.46 20.40
C THR A 214 12.32 12.76 21.05
N ALA A 215 12.76 12.97 22.27
CA ALA A 215 12.55 14.21 23.00
C ALA A 215 13.54 15.32 22.62
N VAL A 216 14.60 15.00 21.88
CA VAL A 216 15.72 15.89 21.58
C VAL A 216 16.22 15.67 20.17
N GLU A 217 16.28 16.72 19.37
CA GLU A 217 17.12 16.77 18.18
C GLU A 217 18.52 17.20 18.60
N HIS A 218 19.49 16.31 18.50
CA HIS A 218 20.90 16.69 18.58
C HIS A 218 21.38 17.08 17.21
N THR A 219 21.65 18.36 17.04
CA THR A 219 22.60 18.80 16.01
C THR A 219 23.98 18.76 16.66
N GLU A 220 24.88 17.93 16.16
CA GLU A 220 26.28 17.91 16.62
C GLU A 220 26.84 19.32 16.64
N GLY A 221 27.32 19.77 17.81
CA GLY A 221 27.91 21.11 17.98
C GLY A 221 26.95 22.21 18.42
N SER A 222 25.66 21.96 18.65
CA SER A 222 24.75 22.95 19.24
C SER A 222 24.79 22.90 20.77
N GLU A 223 25.19 24.00 21.38
CA GLU A 223 25.07 24.27 22.82
C GLU A 223 24.12 25.47 23.04
N PRO A 224 23.09 25.33 23.87
CA PRO A 224 22.63 24.13 24.57
C PRO A 224 21.89 23.17 23.66
N PRO A 225 21.79 21.88 24.02
CA PRO A 225 21.03 20.91 23.22
C PRO A 225 19.58 21.38 23.10
N ILE A 226 19.04 21.28 21.90
CA ILE A 226 17.67 21.70 21.61
C ILE A 226 16.74 20.69 22.26
N THR A 227 16.15 21.08 23.39
CA THR A 227 15.33 20.20 24.23
C THR A 227 13.85 20.17 23.81
N ASP A 228 13.44 21.05 22.91
CA ASP A 228 12.06 21.16 22.44
C ASP A 228 12.00 21.02 20.93
N SER A 229 12.20 19.79 20.44
CA SER A 229 11.89 19.48 19.04
C SER A 229 10.37 19.46 18.87
N ARG A 230 9.84 20.47 18.20
CA ARG A 230 8.42 20.55 17.86
C ARG A 230 8.07 19.78 16.59
N ASN A 231 9.07 19.18 15.92
CA ASN A 231 8.84 18.22 14.86
C ASN A 231 8.47 16.89 15.46
N LYS A 232 7.20 16.53 15.39
CA LYS A 232 6.73 15.22 15.82
C LYS A 232 7.13 14.15 14.80
N THR A 233 7.38 12.94 15.26
CA THR A 233 7.59 11.78 14.39
C THR A 233 6.34 11.56 13.51
N VAL A 234 5.15 11.67 14.10
CA VAL A 234 3.87 11.75 13.40
C VAL A 234 3.13 12.99 13.88
N ASN A 235 2.84 13.91 12.98
CA ASN A 235 2.14 15.15 13.30
C ASN A 235 0.66 14.91 13.64
N ARG A 236 0.08 15.81 14.44
CA ARG A 236 -1.37 15.88 14.61
C ARG A 236 -2.02 16.00 13.23
N HIS A 237 -3.04 15.19 12.99
CA HIS A 237 -3.79 15.24 11.74
C HIS A 237 -5.26 14.91 11.93
N THR A 238 -6.05 15.39 11.00
CA THR A 238 -7.47 15.07 10.88
C THR A 238 -7.79 14.88 9.41
N ASN A 239 -8.48 13.81 9.08
CA ASN A 239 -8.97 13.56 7.73
C ASN A 239 -10.40 12.99 7.78
N TRP A 240 -11.14 13.20 6.71
CA TRP A 240 -12.43 12.58 6.49
C TRP A 240 -12.66 12.32 5.00
N GLN A 241 -13.47 11.34 4.72
CA GLN A 241 -13.89 10.98 3.37
C GLN A 241 -15.37 10.61 3.37
N VAL A 242 -16.05 11.01 2.31
CA VAL A 242 -17.36 10.49 1.94
C VAL A 242 -17.23 9.85 0.56
N SER A 243 -17.79 8.67 0.39
CA SER A 243 -17.90 8.03 -0.92
C SER A 243 -19.30 7.47 -1.11
N GLU A 244 -19.76 7.48 -2.35
CA GLU A 244 -21.04 6.91 -2.77
C GLU A 244 -20.81 6.03 -3.99
N ARG A 245 -21.46 4.87 -3.99
CA ARG A 245 -21.54 3.99 -5.16
C ARG A 245 -22.99 3.64 -5.45
N LEU A 246 -23.43 3.99 -6.63
CA LEU A 246 -24.72 3.59 -7.21
C LEU A 246 -24.49 2.45 -8.20
N THR A 247 -25.28 1.40 -8.11
CA THR A 247 -25.27 0.29 -9.06
C THR A 247 -26.67 0.06 -9.59
N TYR A 248 -26.81 0.00 -10.91
CA TYR A 248 -28.08 -0.26 -11.58
C TYR A 248 -27.98 -1.49 -12.46
N THR A 249 -28.85 -2.48 -12.23
CA THR A 249 -28.92 -3.74 -12.96
C THR A 249 -30.22 -3.79 -13.77
N PRO A 250 -30.28 -3.11 -14.96
CA PRO A 250 -31.50 -3.04 -15.76
C PRO A 250 -31.99 -4.40 -16.22
N MET A 251 -31.08 -5.32 -16.51
CA MET A 251 -31.29 -6.71 -16.89
C MET A 251 -30.25 -7.61 -16.24
N LYS A 252 -30.54 -8.93 -16.18
CA LYS A 252 -29.72 -9.92 -15.48
C LYS A 252 -28.23 -9.91 -15.92
N ASP A 253 -27.97 -9.57 -17.16
CA ASP A 253 -26.63 -9.68 -17.77
C ASP A 253 -25.93 -8.31 -17.93
N LEU A 254 -26.55 -7.21 -17.50
CA LEU A 254 -25.99 -5.88 -17.55
C LEU A 254 -26.00 -5.20 -16.18
N GLU A 255 -24.83 -4.84 -15.70
CA GLU A 255 -24.60 -4.03 -14.51
C GLU A 255 -23.96 -2.70 -14.93
N LEU A 256 -24.54 -1.60 -14.50
CA LEU A 256 -24.02 -0.25 -14.66
C LEU A 256 -23.71 0.33 -13.28
N TYR A 257 -22.67 1.15 -13.16
CA TYR A 257 -22.39 1.81 -11.91
C TYR A 257 -21.90 3.26 -12.11
N ALA A 258 -22.12 4.06 -11.09
CA ALA A 258 -21.49 5.36 -10.91
C ALA A 258 -21.00 5.46 -9.47
N GLU A 259 -19.78 5.95 -9.28
CA GLU A 259 -19.24 6.17 -7.95
C GLU A 259 -18.46 7.48 -7.87
N GLY A 260 -18.38 8.03 -6.66
CA GLY A 260 -17.59 9.22 -6.41
C GLY A 260 -17.14 9.31 -4.96
N SER A 261 -16.07 10.05 -4.74
CA SER A 261 -15.59 10.32 -3.38
C SER A 261 -15.03 11.73 -3.27
N VAL A 262 -15.12 12.28 -2.07
CA VAL A 262 -14.41 13.50 -1.66
C VAL A 262 -13.65 13.21 -0.38
N TYR A 263 -12.42 13.67 -0.36
CA TYR A 263 -11.50 13.48 0.77
C TYR A 263 -10.87 14.80 1.16
N TRP A 264 -10.77 15.03 2.44
CA TRP A 264 -10.10 16.18 3.03
C TRP A 264 -9.17 15.73 4.17
N LYS A 265 -7.97 16.35 4.24
CA LYS A 265 -7.00 16.13 5.31
C LYS A 265 -6.29 17.43 5.67
N ARG A 266 -6.01 17.60 6.95
CA ARG A 266 -5.09 18.61 7.46
C ARG A 266 -4.04 17.96 8.36
N ILE A 267 -2.79 18.22 8.06
CA ILE A 267 -1.65 17.89 8.91
C ILE A 267 -1.22 19.18 9.58
N TYR A 268 -1.30 19.22 10.93
CA TYR A 268 -0.95 20.36 11.73
C TYR A 268 0.55 20.30 12.02
N ARG A 269 1.33 21.07 11.27
CA ARG A 269 2.76 21.15 11.49
C ARG A 269 3.02 22.11 12.63
N THR A 270 3.61 21.62 13.70
CA THR A 270 3.86 22.44 14.88
C THR A 270 4.86 23.54 14.52
N SER A 271 4.42 24.79 14.58
CA SER A 271 5.31 25.94 14.51
C SER A 271 6.14 26.03 15.77
N GLY A 272 7.43 26.18 15.65
CA GLY A 272 8.35 26.38 16.74
C GLY A 272 9.52 27.22 16.34
N LYS A 273 10.10 27.93 17.29
CA LYS A 273 11.40 28.58 17.07
C LYS A 273 12.48 27.56 17.29
N TYR A 274 13.21 27.25 16.25
CA TYR A 274 14.41 26.46 16.31
C TYR A 274 15.57 27.41 16.54
N ALA A 275 16.09 27.52 17.76
CA ALA A 275 17.16 28.43 18.15
C ALA A 275 16.98 29.89 17.70
N HIS A 276 16.72 30.14 16.44
CA HIS A 276 16.50 31.46 15.81
C HIS A 276 15.59 31.43 14.59
N TYR A 277 14.96 30.26 14.26
CA TYR A 277 14.14 30.11 13.07
C TYR A 277 12.73 29.61 13.39
N ASP A 278 11.73 30.16 12.72
CA ASP A 278 10.41 29.54 12.66
C ASP A 278 10.48 28.30 11.77
N VAL A 279 10.47 27.13 12.37
CA VAL A 279 10.77 25.87 11.68
C VAL A 279 9.72 25.48 10.65
N LYS A 280 8.44 25.76 10.91
CA LYS A 280 7.38 25.53 9.95
C LYS A 280 6.28 26.57 10.09
N THR A 281 6.08 27.33 9.05
CA THR A 281 5.14 28.45 9.00
C THR A 281 3.80 28.08 8.38
N TYR A 282 3.60 26.80 8.03
CA TYR A 282 2.39 26.33 7.37
C TYR A 282 2.01 24.89 7.76
N ASP A 283 0.72 24.63 7.77
CA ASP A 283 0.12 23.29 7.77
C ASP A 283 -0.03 22.76 6.34
N MET A 284 -0.21 21.46 6.19
CA MET A 284 -0.54 20.86 4.89
C MET A 284 -2.02 20.52 4.85
N LYS A 285 -2.70 20.91 3.79
CA LYS A 285 -4.10 20.57 3.51
C LYS A 285 -4.20 19.80 2.21
N TYR A 286 -4.99 18.74 2.22
CA TYR A 286 -5.26 17.90 1.06
C TYR A 286 -6.75 17.99 0.71
N ARG A 287 -7.05 18.07 -0.58
CA ARG A 287 -8.42 18.06 -1.14
C ARG A 287 -8.42 17.14 -2.34
N ASN A 288 -8.89 15.94 -2.13
CA ASN A 288 -8.92 14.93 -3.18
C ASN A 288 -10.37 14.64 -3.56
N ALA A 289 -10.58 14.28 -4.81
CA ALA A 289 -11.88 13.85 -5.31
C ALA A 289 -11.68 12.75 -6.35
N SER A 290 -12.65 11.87 -6.47
CA SER A 290 -12.72 10.90 -7.56
C SER A 290 -14.13 10.75 -8.05
N ALA A 291 -14.26 10.40 -9.33
CA ALA A 291 -15.52 10.03 -9.95
C ALA A 291 -15.27 8.92 -10.97
N SER A 292 -16.16 7.94 -11.03
CA SER A 292 -16.07 6.87 -12.02
C SER A 292 -17.46 6.46 -12.47
N VAL A 293 -17.55 6.08 -13.74
CA VAL A 293 -18.72 5.44 -14.32
C VAL A 293 -18.28 4.22 -15.11
N GLY A 294 -19.09 3.18 -15.12
CA GLY A 294 -18.74 1.99 -15.86
C GLY A 294 -19.85 0.98 -15.90
N GLY A 295 -19.54 -0.15 -16.50
CA GLY A 295 -20.48 -1.23 -16.58
C GLY A 295 -19.85 -2.56 -16.98
N LYS A 296 -20.55 -3.62 -16.67
CA LYS A 296 -20.22 -4.99 -17.05
C LYS A 296 -21.38 -5.62 -17.79
N TRP A 297 -21.13 -6.01 -19.03
CA TRP A 297 -22.07 -6.76 -19.85
C TRP A 297 -21.62 -8.21 -19.96
N LYS A 298 -22.41 -9.15 -19.46
CA LYS A 298 -22.24 -10.59 -19.61
C LYS A 298 -22.86 -11.01 -20.92
N LEU A 299 -22.06 -11.52 -21.82
CA LEU A 299 -22.51 -12.03 -23.11
C LEU A 299 -23.07 -13.46 -22.97
N ASN A 300 -22.47 -14.21 -22.04
CA ASN A 300 -22.91 -15.54 -21.61
C ASN A 300 -22.47 -15.82 -20.16
N LYS A 301 -22.34 -17.07 -19.72
CA LYS A 301 -21.94 -17.44 -18.35
C LYS A 301 -20.51 -17.03 -18.02
N THR A 302 -19.63 -17.00 -19.01
CA THR A 302 -18.18 -16.81 -18.86
C THR A 302 -17.69 -15.53 -19.53
N ASP A 303 -18.24 -15.23 -20.71
CA ASP A 303 -17.78 -14.11 -21.53
C ASP A 303 -18.43 -12.81 -21.09
N HIS A 304 -17.63 -11.78 -21.00
CA HIS A 304 -18.11 -10.45 -20.61
C HIS A 304 -17.20 -9.34 -21.13
N ILE A 305 -17.81 -8.18 -21.26
CA ILE A 305 -17.12 -6.93 -21.58
C ILE A 305 -17.32 -5.98 -20.40
N THR A 306 -16.25 -5.28 -20.01
CA THR A 306 -16.29 -4.20 -19.02
C THR A 306 -15.78 -2.91 -19.63
N LEU A 307 -16.43 -1.81 -19.28
CA LEU A 307 -16.00 -0.44 -19.57
C LEU A 307 -15.96 0.32 -18.27
N ASP A 308 -14.82 0.96 -17.98
CA ASP A 308 -14.61 1.81 -16.84
C ASP A 308 -14.03 3.15 -17.31
N ILE A 309 -14.60 4.25 -16.84
CA ILE A 309 -14.06 5.60 -17.05
C ILE A 309 -13.95 6.22 -15.67
N ASP A 310 -12.75 6.61 -15.30
CA ASP A 310 -12.46 7.21 -14.00
C ASP A 310 -11.70 8.51 -14.11
N TRP A 311 -11.98 9.41 -13.18
CA TRP A 311 -11.27 10.63 -12.94
C TRP A 311 -10.87 10.72 -11.47
N ASN A 312 -9.61 11.09 -11.24
CA ASN A 312 -9.05 11.29 -9.92
C ASN A 312 -8.35 12.64 -9.83
N ARG A 313 -8.49 13.30 -8.70
CA ARG A 313 -7.80 14.53 -8.37
C ARG A 313 -7.15 14.41 -7.01
N HIS A 314 -5.86 14.78 -6.94
CA HIS A 314 -5.09 14.91 -5.71
C HIS A 314 -4.49 16.30 -5.66
N ALA A 315 -4.97 17.14 -4.73
CA ALA A 315 -4.47 18.49 -4.58
C ALA A 315 -4.00 18.73 -3.13
N TYR A 316 -2.82 19.35 -2.98
CA TYR A 316 -2.37 19.77 -1.67
C TYR A 316 -1.92 21.23 -1.65
N TYR A 317 -2.11 21.84 -0.47
CA TYR A 317 -1.93 23.26 -0.24
C TYR A 317 -1.08 23.46 1.00
N TYR A 318 -0.28 24.52 1.00
CA TYR A 318 0.24 25.10 2.23
C TYR A 318 -0.80 26.05 2.81
N TYR A 319 -1.12 25.88 4.09
CA TYR A 319 -1.98 26.76 4.85
C TYR A 319 -1.11 27.50 5.87
N PHE A 320 -0.87 28.77 5.65
CA PHE A 320 0.07 29.56 6.45
C PHE A 320 -0.48 29.82 7.87
N THR A 321 0.32 29.56 8.86
CA THR A 321 -0.01 29.71 10.28
C THR A 321 0.78 30.83 10.96
N ALA A 322 1.83 31.33 10.31
CA ALA A 322 2.64 32.46 10.76
C ALA A 322 2.76 33.51 9.65
N ASN A 323 3.07 34.75 10.04
CA ASN A 323 3.32 35.82 9.10
C ASN A 323 4.70 35.63 8.44
N THR A 324 4.74 35.60 7.11
CA THR A 324 5.95 35.47 6.31
C THR A 324 6.22 36.73 5.46
N LEU A 325 5.70 37.91 5.92
CA LEU A 325 5.87 39.16 5.24
C LEU A 325 7.31 39.72 5.31
N VAL A 326 7.61 40.65 4.41
CA VAL A 326 8.92 41.26 4.14
C VAL A 326 9.63 41.84 5.36
N GLU A 327 8.90 42.29 6.37
CA GLU A 327 9.51 42.86 7.60
C GLU A 327 10.33 41.86 8.40
N ASP A 328 9.90 40.59 8.44
CA ASP A 328 10.68 39.52 9.05
C ASP A 328 11.89 39.13 8.20
N TYR A 329 11.82 39.36 6.89
CA TYR A 329 12.91 39.18 5.96
C TYR A 329 14.06 40.16 6.18
N GLU A 330 13.79 41.45 6.32
CA GLU A 330 14.82 42.46 6.59
C GLU A 330 15.58 42.21 7.90
N LYS A 331 14.91 41.62 8.88
CA LYS A 331 15.51 41.25 10.18
C LYS A 331 16.36 39.96 10.11
N SER A 332 16.14 39.12 9.11
CA SER A 332 16.80 37.82 8.94
C SER A 332 17.86 37.83 7.83
N LYS A 333 18.43 38.98 7.49
CA LYS A 333 19.50 39.09 6.46
C LYS A 333 20.60 38.06 6.69
N GLY A 334 20.55 36.98 5.95
CA GLY A 334 21.48 35.85 6.03
C GLY A 334 20.84 34.47 6.12
N THR A 335 19.53 34.38 6.36
CA THR A 335 18.82 33.09 6.51
C THR A 335 17.51 33.08 5.78
N MET A 336 17.57 33.37 4.52
CA MET A 336 16.41 33.59 3.69
C MET A 336 15.75 32.29 3.23
N TYR A 337 14.43 32.16 3.46
CA TYR A 337 13.61 31.17 2.78
C TYR A 337 13.15 31.73 1.44
N TYR A 338 13.64 31.14 0.39
CA TYR A 338 13.20 31.47 -0.94
C TYR A 338 12.58 30.23 -1.62
N PRO A 339 11.53 30.29 -2.39
CA PRO A 339 10.90 31.49 -2.87
C PRO A 339 10.17 32.21 -1.76
N TYR A 340 10.24 33.49 -1.84
CA TYR A 340 9.68 34.45 -0.96
C TYR A 340 8.14 34.40 -1.06
N PHE A 341 7.49 33.92 -0.01
CA PHE A 341 6.04 33.88 0.05
C PHE A 341 5.54 34.93 1.04
N PRO A 342 5.05 36.08 0.58
CA PRO A 342 4.47 37.09 1.44
C PRO A 342 3.06 36.71 1.87
N TYR A 343 2.95 35.65 2.66
CA TYR A 343 1.64 35.15 3.11
C TYR A 343 1.33 35.54 4.54
N LEU A 344 0.06 35.86 4.76
CA LEU A 344 -0.52 36.09 6.08
C LEU A 344 -1.09 34.79 6.66
N PRO A 345 -1.17 34.68 8.00
CA PRO A 345 -1.86 33.58 8.65
C PRO A 345 -3.30 33.43 8.10
N GLY A 346 -3.66 32.19 7.76
CA GLY A 346 -4.97 31.86 7.17
C GLY A 346 -5.00 31.80 5.64
N GLN A 347 -3.98 32.28 4.95
CA GLN A 347 -3.87 32.15 3.51
C GLN A 347 -3.47 30.73 3.08
N GLU A 348 -3.88 30.34 1.88
CA GLU A 348 -3.57 29.05 1.29
C GLU A 348 -2.86 29.24 -0.05
N GLU A 349 -1.88 28.38 -0.31
CA GLU A 349 -1.20 28.34 -1.60
C GLU A 349 -1.21 26.91 -2.17
N LEU A 350 -1.63 26.79 -3.43
CA LEU A 350 -1.58 25.55 -4.17
C LEU A 350 -0.12 25.13 -4.40
N GLN A 351 0.23 23.96 -3.91
CA GLN A 351 1.55 23.34 -4.14
C GLN A 351 1.53 22.38 -5.32
N SER A 352 0.45 21.62 -5.48
CA SER A 352 0.28 20.67 -6.57
C SER A 352 -1.20 20.27 -6.68
N ASP A 353 -1.74 20.27 -7.88
CA ASP A 353 -3.01 19.67 -8.26
C ASP A 353 -2.75 18.66 -9.37
N GLN A 354 -2.81 17.39 -9.03
CA GLN A 354 -2.57 16.28 -9.94
C GLN A 354 -3.90 15.65 -10.30
N GLN A 355 -4.19 15.56 -11.59
CA GLN A 355 -5.42 14.95 -12.08
C GLN A 355 -5.11 13.86 -13.09
N ARG A 356 -5.94 12.83 -13.09
CA ARG A 356 -5.88 11.73 -14.04
C ARG A 356 -7.27 11.38 -14.50
N THR A 357 -7.44 11.24 -15.80
CA THR A 357 -8.61 10.60 -16.40
C THR A 357 -8.15 9.34 -17.10
N MET A 358 -8.87 8.24 -16.90
CA MET A 358 -8.57 6.97 -17.53
C MET A 358 -9.85 6.34 -18.09
N ALA A 359 -9.77 5.79 -19.29
CA ALA A 359 -10.79 4.94 -19.88
C ALA A 359 -10.20 3.56 -20.14
N HIS A 360 -10.90 2.53 -19.72
CA HIS A 360 -10.46 1.13 -19.85
C HIS A 360 -11.60 0.25 -20.36
N LEU A 361 -11.41 -0.32 -21.53
CA LEU A 361 -12.31 -1.33 -22.12
C LEU A 361 -11.61 -2.67 -22.08
N LYS A 362 -12.29 -3.70 -21.56
CA LYS A 362 -11.78 -5.06 -21.44
C LYS A 362 -12.83 -6.08 -21.82
N GLY A 363 -12.44 -7.05 -22.65
CA GLY A 363 -13.20 -8.27 -22.93
C GLY A 363 -12.51 -9.51 -22.34
N VAL A 364 -13.30 -10.44 -21.85
CA VAL A 364 -12.86 -11.78 -21.42
C VAL A 364 -13.72 -12.79 -22.12
N PHE A 365 -13.10 -13.74 -22.83
CA PHE A 365 -13.78 -14.73 -23.68
C PHE A 365 -13.22 -16.13 -23.41
N GLU A 366 -14.09 -17.11 -23.20
CA GLU A 366 -13.69 -18.52 -23.20
C GLU A 366 -13.68 -19.04 -24.63
N LEU A 367 -12.50 -19.51 -25.06
CA LEU A 367 -12.28 -20.09 -26.37
C LEU A 367 -12.26 -21.64 -26.26
N PRO A 368 -12.38 -22.39 -27.39
CA PRO A 368 -12.21 -23.84 -27.39
C PRO A 368 -10.90 -24.29 -26.73
N TYR A 369 -10.87 -25.52 -26.25
CA TYR A 369 -9.71 -26.15 -25.60
C TYR A 369 -9.33 -25.52 -24.26
N GLU A 370 -10.32 -25.04 -23.50
CA GLU A 370 -10.12 -24.43 -22.15
C GLU A 370 -9.21 -23.19 -22.15
N ASN A 371 -9.16 -22.47 -23.27
CA ASN A 371 -8.45 -21.21 -23.37
C ASN A 371 -9.32 -20.05 -22.89
N ARG A 372 -8.72 -19.13 -22.13
CA ARG A 372 -9.38 -17.90 -21.69
C ARG A 372 -8.60 -16.70 -22.18
N LEU A 373 -9.14 -16.03 -23.18
CA LEU A 373 -8.57 -14.83 -23.77
C LEU A 373 -9.07 -13.59 -23.05
N SER A 374 -8.15 -12.74 -22.62
CA SER A 374 -8.44 -11.38 -22.15
C SER A 374 -7.78 -10.39 -23.10
N ALA A 375 -8.54 -9.44 -23.59
CA ALA A 375 -8.02 -8.35 -24.43
C ALA A 375 -8.60 -7.03 -23.98
N GLY A 376 -7.83 -5.96 -24.10
CA GLY A 376 -8.32 -4.65 -23.70
C GLY A 376 -7.52 -3.50 -24.28
N MET A 377 -8.13 -2.33 -24.14
CA MET A 377 -7.55 -1.04 -24.48
C MET A 377 -7.69 -0.08 -23.31
N GLU A 378 -6.68 0.75 -23.13
CA GLU A 378 -6.61 1.75 -22.08
C GLU A 378 -6.16 3.07 -22.68
N TYR A 379 -6.80 4.16 -22.26
CA TYR A 379 -6.35 5.52 -22.52
C TYR A 379 -6.25 6.25 -21.19
N ARG A 380 -5.11 6.90 -20.94
CA ARG A 380 -4.82 7.67 -19.72
C ARG A 380 -4.37 9.06 -20.10
N TYR A 381 -4.92 10.06 -19.44
CA TYR A 381 -4.52 11.46 -19.53
C TYR A 381 -4.18 11.98 -18.13
N ASP A 382 -2.95 12.43 -17.96
CA ASP A 382 -2.41 13.00 -16.73
C ASP A 382 -2.24 14.51 -16.88
N TRP A 383 -2.63 15.25 -15.86
CA TRP A 383 -2.49 16.69 -15.80
C TRP A 383 -1.96 17.12 -14.43
N LEU A 384 -1.01 18.05 -14.42
CA LEU A 384 -0.39 18.61 -13.22
C LEU A 384 -0.41 20.13 -13.29
N ASP A 385 -0.97 20.77 -12.28
CA ASP A 385 -0.83 22.20 -11.99
C ASP A 385 -0.02 22.37 -10.70
N ALA A 386 1.18 22.91 -10.82
CA ALA A 386 2.10 23.12 -9.71
C ALA A 386 2.92 24.41 -9.97
N PRO A 387 2.32 25.60 -9.75
CA PRO A 387 2.85 26.88 -10.22
C PRO A 387 4.29 27.16 -9.78
N ASN A 388 4.66 26.73 -8.57
CA ASN A 388 5.98 26.99 -7.99
C ASN A 388 6.91 25.76 -8.06
N ARG A 389 6.51 24.70 -8.78
CA ARG A 389 7.27 23.44 -8.76
C ARG A 389 7.57 22.87 -10.13
N VAL A 390 6.88 23.32 -11.17
CA VAL A 390 7.16 22.92 -12.55
C VAL A 390 7.31 24.13 -13.44
N GLU A 391 8.16 24.00 -14.42
CA GLU A 391 8.35 25.04 -15.41
C GLU A 391 7.06 25.30 -16.18
N GLY A 392 6.71 26.57 -16.37
CA GLY A 392 5.44 26.97 -16.96
C GLY A 392 4.18 26.70 -16.11
N GLY A 393 4.35 26.15 -14.90
CA GLY A 393 3.28 25.91 -13.91
C GLY A 393 2.34 24.75 -14.23
N ARG A 394 2.19 24.35 -15.51
CA ARG A 394 1.24 23.31 -15.95
C ARG A 394 1.86 22.39 -16.98
N VAL A 395 1.62 21.10 -16.80
CA VAL A 395 2.07 20.05 -17.74
C VAL A 395 1.03 18.95 -17.88
N SER A 396 1.02 18.29 -19.05
CA SER A 396 0.14 17.15 -19.28
C SER A 396 0.84 16.08 -20.10
N ASP A 397 0.42 14.85 -19.86
CA ASP A 397 0.88 13.66 -20.60
C ASP A 397 -0.29 12.74 -20.92
N TRP A 398 -0.15 11.91 -21.96
CA TRP A 398 -1.10 10.85 -22.25
C TRP A 398 -0.41 9.54 -22.59
N THR A 399 -1.07 8.45 -22.26
CA THR A 399 -0.64 7.11 -22.62
C THR A 399 -1.84 6.31 -23.13
N GLY A 400 -1.70 5.73 -24.33
CA GLY A 400 -2.61 4.72 -24.87
C GLY A 400 -1.99 3.34 -24.74
N ALA A 401 -2.81 2.32 -24.56
CA ALA A 401 -2.31 0.94 -24.49
C ALA A 401 -3.31 -0.06 -25.08
N LEU A 402 -2.74 -1.11 -25.68
CA LEU A 402 -3.45 -2.32 -26.09
C LEU A 402 -2.80 -3.51 -25.42
N TYR A 403 -3.59 -4.44 -24.91
CA TYR A 403 -3.05 -5.65 -24.33
C TYR A 403 -3.90 -6.87 -24.68
N VAL A 404 -3.22 -8.02 -24.68
CA VAL A 404 -3.83 -9.33 -24.84
C VAL A 404 -3.14 -10.30 -23.90
N GLN A 405 -3.91 -11.17 -23.29
CA GLN A 405 -3.43 -12.26 -22.44
C GLN A 405 -4.27 -13.49 -22.71
N ASP A 406 -3.60 -14.63 -22.88
CA ASP A 406 -4.25 -15.93 -22.98
C ASP A 406 -3.83 -16.83 -21.82
N GLU A 407 -4.80 -17.51 -21.26
CA GLU A 407 -4.65 -18.50 -20.21
C GLU A 407 -5.13 -19.84 -20.76
N PHE A 408 -4.23 -20.78 -20.96
CA PHE A 408 -4.54 -22.07 -21.54
C PHE A 408 -3.91 -23.24 -20.77
N ASN A 409 -4.56 -24.38 -20.84
CA ASN A 409 -4.02 -25.62 -20.30
C ASN A 409 -3.19 -26.33 -21.38
N LEU A 410 -1.84 -26.31 -21.23
CA LEU A 410 -0.95 -27.04 -22.11
C LEU A 410 -1.21 -28.56 -22.07
N ILE A 411 -1.40 -29.05 -20.86
CA ILE A 411 -1.91 -30.38 -20.54
C ILE A 411 -2.80 -30.23 -19.29
N ARG A 412 -3.58 -31.27 -18.94
CA ARG A 412 -4.60 -31.25 -17.88
C ARG A 412 -4.16 -30.58 -16.55
N ASN A 413 -2.87 -30.69 -16.21
CA ASN A 413 -2.33 -30.20 -14.93
C ASN A 413 -1.28 -29.09 -15.07
N ILE A 414 -1.01 -28.60 -16.28
CA ILE A 414 -0.11 -27.49 -16.54
C ILE A 414 -0.88 -26.36 -17.23
N ASN A 415 -1.06 -25.27 -16.49
CA ASN A 415 -1.63 -24.03 -17.01
C ASN A 415 -0.52 -23.05 -17.38
N ILE A 416 -0.65 -22.38 -18.50
CA ILE A 416 0.23 -21.32 -18.97
C ILE A 416 -0.59 -20.04 -19.14
N THR A 417 -0.05 -18.94 -18.68
CA THR A 417 -0.56 -17.60 -18.94
C THR A 417 0.49 -16.82 -19.70
N ALA A 418 0.16 -16.37 -20.90
CA ALA A 418 1.03 -15.53 -21.72
C ALA A 418 0.34 -14.19 -22.02
N GLY A 419 1.00 -13.11 -21.76
CA GLY A 419 0.46 -11.76 -21.92
C GLY A 419 1.44 -10.83 -22.63
N LEU A 420 0.88 -9.91 -23.40
CA LEU A 420 1.63 -8.89 -24.13
C LEU A 420 0.87 -7.58 -24.08
N ARG A 421 1.57 -6.48 -23.77
CA ARG A 421 1.01 -5.14 -23.77
C ARG A 421 1.88 -4.19 -24.57
N LEU A 422 1.24 -3.46 -25.46
CA LEU A 422 1.80 -2.37 -26.23
C LEU A 422 1.36 -1.06 -25.61
N ASN A 423 2.30 -0.24 -25.18
CA ASN A 423 2.02 1.09 -24.65
C ASN A 423 2.59 2.14 -25.60
N GLN A 424 1.78 3.17 -25.89
CA GLN A 424 2.18 4.35 -26.63
C GLN A 424 2.05 5.56 -25.69
N ASN A 425 3.18 6.20 -25.38
CA ASN A 425 3.20 7.42 -24.57
C ASN A 425 3.54 8.62 -25.45
N LYS A 426 3.02 9.80 -25.08
CA LYS A 426 3.22 11.05 -25.81
C LYS A 426 4.72 11.36 -26.04
N GLN A 427 5.55 11.16 -25.01
CA GLN A 427 6.96 11.57 -25.00
C GLN A 427 7.92 10.41 -25.25
N PHE A 428 7.61 9.22 -24.74
CA PHE A 428 8.52 8.08 -24.74
C PHE A 428 8.27 7.06 -25.86
N GLY A 429 7.30 7.34 -26.75
CA GLY A 429 6.97 6.47 -27.87
C GLY A 429 6.41 5.11 -27.42
N THR A 430 6.74 4.08 -28.19
CA THR A 430 6.16 2.74 -28.06
C THR A 430 7.00 1.84 -27.17
N ARG A 431 6.34 1.11 -26.24
CA ARG A 431 6.96 0.07 -25.38
C ARG A 431 6.13 -1.19 -25.36
N LEU A 432 6.81 -2.33 -25.55
CA LEU A 432 6.22 -3.67 -25.48
C LEU A 432 6.64 -4.33 -24.16
N THR A 433 5.69 -4.92 -23.44
CA THR A 433 5.94 -5.61 -22.16
C THR A 433 5.32 -6.99 -22.18
N PRO A 434 6.14 -8.05 -22.31
CA PRO A 434 5.71 -9.44 -22.23
C PRO A 434 5.64 -9.96 -20.79
N LYS A 435 4.81 -10.99 -20.59
CA LYS A 435 4.72 -11.79 -19.37
C LYS A 435 4.42 -13.23 -19.74
N VAL A 436 5.09 -14.18 -19.08
CA VAL A 436 4.77 -15.60 -19.16
C VAL A 436 4.79 -16.18 -17.74
N SER A 437 3.74 -16.92 -17.40
CA SER A 437 3.65 -17.65 -16.14
C SER A 437 3.20 -19.08 -16.43
N ALA A 438 3.74 -20.03 -15.70
CA ALA A 438 3.35 -21.43 -15.76
C ALA A 438 2.99 -21.93 -14.37
N MET A 439 1.93 -22.70 -14.24
CA MET A 439 1.54 -23.40 -13.03
C MET A 439 1.41 -24.88 -13.30
N TRP A 440 2.08 -25.69 -12.49
CA TRP A 440 1.98 -27.14 -12.52
C TRP A 440 1.29 -27.65 -11.24
N LYS A 441 0.14 -28.31 -11.40
CA LYS A 441 -0.60 -28.99 -10.34
C LYS A 441 -0.11 -30.44 -10.21
N ILE A 442 0.64 -30.73 -9.11
CA ILE A 442 1.19 -32.06 -8.84
C ILE A 442 0.30 -32.74 -7.81
N GLY A 443 -0.75 -33.40 -8.30
CA GLY A 443 -1.81 -33.92 -7.42
C GLY A 443 -2.57 -32.82 -6.70
N ASN A 444 -3.37 -33.17 -5.67
CA ASN A 444 -4.19 -32.20 -4.94
C ASN A 444 -3.40 -31.26 -4.02
N PRO A 445 -2.32 -31.71 -3.29
CA PRO A 445 -1.69 -30.85 -2.31
C PRO A 445 -0.65 -29.89 -2.87
N TRP A 446 0.01 -30.19 -3.99
CA TRP A 446 1.17 -29.45 -4.49
C TRP A 446 0.87 -28.61 -5.73
N ARG A 447 1.38 -27.38 -5.73
CA ARG A 447 1.41 -26.48 -6.89
C ARG A 447 2.76 -25.83 -7.01
N LEU A 448 3.32 -25.88 -8.21
CA LEU A 448 4.55 -25.16 -8.56
C LEU A 448 4.18 -24.08 -9.56
N ARG A 449 4.73 -22.87 -9.38
CA ARG A 449 4.55 -21.75 -10.30
C ARG A 449 5.90 -21.17 -10.66
N ALA A 450 6.03 -20.73 -11.90
CA ALA A 450 7.18 -19.98 -12.40
C ALA A 450 6.66 -18.78 -13.22
N THR A 451 7.28 -17.62 -13.06
CA THR A 451 6.90 -16.40 -13.77
C THR A 451 8.14 -15.69 -14.27
N TRP A 452 8.10 -15.26 -15.53
CA TRP A 452 8.96 -14.23 -16.07
C TRP A 452 8.09 -13.06 -16.55
N SER A 453 8.48 -11.84 -16.25
CA SER A 453 7.76 -10.65 -16.70
C SER A 453 8.67 -9.44 -16.79
N GLN A 454 8.41 -8.61 -17.80
CA GLN A 454 9.02 -7.31 -17.93
C GLN A 454 8.14 -6.22 -17.31
N GLY A 455 8.78 -5.29 -16.65
CA GLY A 455 8.17 -4.08 -16.13
C GLY A 455 8.79 -2.84 -16.75
N PHE A 456 8.05 -1.75 -16.74
CA PHE A 456 8.59 -0.44 -17.08
C PHE A 456 7.91 0.65 -16.26
N LYS A 457 8.60 1.80 -16.15
CA LYS A 457 8.06 3.02 -15.56
C LYS A 457 8.47 4.20 -16.43
N THR A 458 7.50 4.96 -16.89
CA THR A 458 7.76 6.26 -17.53
C THR A 458 8.17 7.28 -16.50
N PRO A 459 9.11 8.20 -16.81
CA PRO A 459 9.38 9.36 -15.97
C PRO A 459 8.08 10.12 -15.66
N THR A 460 7.94 10.58 -14.45
CA THR A 460 6.79 11.38 -14.02
C THR A 460 6.90 12.82 -14.56
N THR A 461 5.77 13.51 -14.64
CA THR A 461 5.75 14.94 -15.02
C THR A 461 6.66 15.78 -14.12
N LYS A 462 6.80 15.42 -12.84
CA LYS A 462 7.74 16.04 -11.93
C LYS A 462 9.19 15.76 -12.32
N GLU A 463 9.56 14.52 -12.59
CA GLU A 463 10.92 14.16 -12.98
C GLU A 463 11.35 14.84 -14.29
N LEU A 464 10.38 15.14 -15.17
CA LEU A 464 10.63 15.81 -16.45
C LEU A 464 10.70 17.32 -16.36
N TYR A 465 9.80 17.95 -15.60
CA TYR A 465 9.57 19.39 -15.67
C TYR A 465 9.77 20.11 -14.34
N TYR A 466 10.40 19.46 -13.35
CA TYR A 466 10.60 20.05 -12.03
C TYR A 466 11.44 21.33 -12.13
N ARG A 467 11.02 22.36 -11.45
CA ARG A 467 11.77 23.60 -11.20
C ARG A 467 11.44 24.06 -9.79
N TYR A 468 12.34 23.84 -8.88
CA TYR A 468 12.12 24.19 -7.49
C TYR A 468 13.38 24.81 -6.89
N VAL A 469 13.19 25.92 -6.21
CA VAL A 469 14.25 26.63 -5.51
C VAL A 469 14.04 26.45 -4.01
N ARG A 470 15.07 26.00 -3.33
CA ARG A 470 15.05 25.83 -1.87
C ARG A 470 16.19 26.64 -1.27
N GLN A 471 15.85 27.47 -0.29
CA GLN A 471 16.84 28.16 0.52
C GLN A 471 17.18 27.32 1.76
N MET A 472 18.48 27.14 2.00
CA MET A 472 19.04 26.50 3.20
C MET A 472 20.22 27.37 3.68
N SER A 473 21.44 26.85 3.73
CA SER A 473 22.68 27.61 3.89
C SER A 473 23.13 28.34 2.60
N GLY A 474 22.23 28.47 1.63
CA GLY A 474 22.36 29.05 0.31
C GLY A 474 21.24 28.57 -0.60
N THR A 475 21.23 29.02 -1.84
CA THR A 475 20.20 28.67 -2.83
C THR A 475 20.50 27.31 -3.46
N TYR A 476 19.55 26.38 -3.36
CA TYR A 476 19.59 25.08 -4.03
C TYR A 476 18.55 25.06 -5.14
N LEU A 477 19.01 24.80 -6.36
CA LEU A 477 18.15 24.68 -7.55
C LEU A 477 17.91 23.21 -7.87
N TYR A 478 16.65 22.83 -8.06
CA TYR A 478 16.22 21.47 -8.41
C TYR A 478 15.55 21.50 -9.77
N LEU A 479 16.03 20.68 -10.70
CA LEU A 479 15.59 20.66 -12.09
C LEU A 479 15.08 19.27 -12.51
N GLY A 480 14.04 19.29 -13.33
CA GLY A 480 13.64 18.14 -14.12
C GLY A 480 14.61 17.91 -15.30
N ASN A 481 14.34 16.85 -16.05
CA ASN A 481 15.10 16.53 -17.25
C ASN A 481 14.20 15.89 -18.30
N THR A 482 13.94 16.59 -19.38
CA THR A 482 13.10 16.12 -20.49
C THR A 482 13.78 15.04 -21.34
N GLN A 483 15.07 14.77 -21.12
CA GLN A 483 15.85 13.74 -21.81
C GLN A 483 15.86 12.39 -21.08
N LEU A 484 15.10 12.25 -19.99
CA LEU A 484 15.02 10.99 -19.26
C LEU A 484 14.45 9.87 -20.12
N ASN A 485 15.00 8.67 -19.93
CA ASN A 485 14.51 7.44 -20.51
C ASN A 485 13.59 6.68 -19.53
N PRO A 486 12.63 5.91 -20.01
CA PRO A 486 11.87 5.00 -19.17
C PRO A 486 12.77 3.98 -18.48
N GLN A 487 12.45 3.71 -17.23
CA GLN A 487 13.07 2.65 -16.43
C GLN A 487 12.48 1.31 -16.84
N THR A 488 13.28 0.25 -16.82
CA THR A 488 12.85 -1.10 -17.20
C THR A 488 13.22 -2.12 -16.14
N SER A 489 12.48 -3.23 -16.07
CA SER A 489 12.84 -4.33 -15.19
C SER A 489 12.60 -5.70 -15.82
N ASN A 490 13.38 -6.68 -15.36
CA ASN A 490 13.18 -8.10 -15.63
C ASN A 490 13.01 -8.83 -14.31
N TYR A 491 11.85 -9.42 -14.13
CA TYR A 491 11.45 -10.15 -12.93
C TYR A 491 11.33 -11.64 -13.20
N TYR A 492 11.90 -12.44 -12.34
CA TYR A 492 11.84 -13.91 -12.37
C TYR A 492 11.40 -14.41 -11.00
N SER A 493 10.46 -15.34 -10.94
CA SER A 493 10.09 -15.98 -9.68
C SER A 493 9.72 -17.45 -9.88
N VAL A 494 9.96 -18.23 -8.83
CA VAL A 494 9.50 -19.61 -8.69
C VAL A 494 8.86 -19.76 -7.32
N SER A 495 7.70 -20.41 -7.24
CA SER A 495 7.03 -20.68 -5.96
C SER A 495 6.49 -22.09 -5.90
N GLY A 496 6.58 -22.70 -4.70
CA GLY A 496 5.97 -23.97 -4.33
C GLY A 496 4.90 -23.73 -3.27
N GLU A 497 3.73 -24.33 -3.46
CA GLU A 497 2.63 -24.30 -2.52
C GLU A 497 2.23 -25.72 -2.15
N TYR A 498 2.05 -25.95 -0.85
CA TYR A 498 1.52 -27.19 -0.29
C TYR A 498 0.30 -26.88 0.57
N THR A 499 -0.81 -27.55 0.28
CA THR A 499 -2.05 -27.34 1.00
C THR A 499 -2.70 -28.65 1.34
N TRP A 500 -2.84 -28.96 2.64
CA TRP A 500 -3.45 -30.21 3.10
C TRP A 500 -4.02 -30.08 4.53
N GLN A 501 -5.24 -30.53 4.74
CA GLN A 501 -5.89 -30.65 6.05
C GLN A 501 -5.69 -29.43 6.98
N GLY A 502 -5.96 -28.21 6.49
CA GLY A 502 -5.82 -27.00 7.27
C GLY A 502 -4.41 -26.39 7.29
N LEU A 503 -3.38 -27.11 6.79
CA LEU A 503 -2.05 -26.57 6.58
C LEU A 503 -1.95 -25.94 5.19
N SER A 504 -1.39 -24.73 5.14
CA SER A 504 -0.98 -24.07 3.92
C SER A 504 0.46 -23.59 4.11
N LEU A 505 1.34 -23.99 3.20
CA LEU A 505 2.74 -23.58 3.14
C LEU A 505 3.04 -23.07 1.73
N THR A 506 3.58 -21.87 1.63
CA THR A 506 4.07 -21.31 0.38
C THR A 506 5.52 -20.87 0.55
N VAL A 507 6.37 -21.28 -0.38
CA VAL A 507 7.76 -20.82 -0.48
C VAL A 507 7.94 -20.20 -1.86
N SER A 508 8.45 -18.98 -1.92
CA SER A 508 8.70 -18.24 -3.16
C SER A 508 10.11 -17.70 -3.19
N ALA A 509 10.80 -17.84 -4.30
CA ALA A 509 12.09 -17.21 -4.54
C ALA A 509 11.96 -16.29 -5.77
N TYR A 510 12.61 -15.14 -5.73
CA TYR A 510 12.53 -14.17 -6.82
C TYR A 510 13.86 -13.43 -7.04
N TYR A 511 14.00 -12.92 -8.26
CA TYR A 511 15.06 -12.02 -8.69
C TYR A 511 14.46 -10.94 -9.58
N ASN A 512 14.76 -9.68 -9.30
CA ASN A 512 14.33 -8.52 -10.08
C ASN A 512 15.53 -7.62 -10.38
N LYS A 513 15.76 -7.32 -11.66
CA LYS A 513 16.76 -6.37 -12.10
C LYS A 513 16.05 -5.16 -12.67
N VAL A 514 16.37 -3.97 -12.16
CA VAL A 514 15.82 -2.69 -12.61
C VAL A 514 16.96 -1.85 -13.17
N ASP A 515 16.82 -1.43 -14.41
CA ASP A 515 17.79 -0.64 -15.16
C ASP A 515 17.26 0.77 -15.43
N ASN A 516 18.16 1.75 -15.62
CA ASN A 516 17.85 3.15 -15.89
C ASN A 516 17.01 3.84 -14.79
N MET A 517 17.26 3.52 -13.54
CA MET A 517 16.58 4.18 -12.43
C MET A 517 16.91 5.67 -12.43
N ILE A 518 15.91 6.46 -12.06
CA ILE A 518 16.00 7.93 -12.04
C ILE A 518 16.37 8.38 -10.64
N ALA A 519 17.44 9.14 -10.54
CA ALA A 519 17.89 9.78 -9.30
C ALA A 519 18.06 11.29 -9.48
N LEU A 520 17.95 12.02 -8.37
CA LEU A 520 18.21 13.45 -8.30
C LEU A 520 19.68 13.69 -7.94
N VAL A 521 20.51 13.98 -8.94
CA VAL A 521 21.97 14.10 -8.81
C VAL A 521 22.43 15.55 -8.83
N THR A 522 23.58 15.84 -8.24
CA THR A 522 24.23 17.14 -8.38
C THR A 522 24.85 17.27 -9.76
N ILE A 523 24.64 18.41 -10.39
CA ILE A 523 25.26 18.78 -11.66
C ILE A 523 26.03 20.07 -11.50
N PRO A 524 27.09 20.29 -12.30
CA PRO A 524 27.76 21.61 -12.37
C PRO A 524 26.79 22.71 -12.78
N ASN A 525 26.83 23.86 -12.14
CA ASN A 525 25.89 24.96 -12.42
C ASN A 525 25.85 25.35 -13.91
N TYR A 526 26.97 25.29 -14.63
CA TYR A 526 27.02 25.61 -16.06
C TYR A 526 26.23 24.67 -16.97
N GLN A 527 25.73 23.55 -16.44
CA GLN A 527 24.82 22.64 -17.15
C GLN A 527 23.34 22.99 -16.95
N ALA A 528 23.03 23.88 -16.02
CA ALA A 528 21.68 24.41 -15.85
C ALA A 528 21.42 25.56 -16.83
N PRO A 529 20.16 25.89 -17.14
CA PRO A 529 19.84 27.05 -17.97
C PRO A 529 20.45 28.35 -17.40
N ASP A 530 21.11 29.11 -18.24
CA ASP A 530 21.81 30.37 -17.83
C ASP A 530 20.86 31.35 -17.12
N GLU A 531 19.59 31.42 -17.55
CA GLU A 531 18.60 32.29 -16.92
C GLU A 531 18.35 31.93 -15.45
N TYR A 532 18.40 30.63 -15.07
CA TYR A 532 18.23 30.19 -13.70
C TYR A 532 19.49 30.43 -12.86
N ILE A 533 20.67 30.33 -13.48
CA ILE A 533 21.93 30.64 -12.80
C ILE A 533 21.98 32.13 -12.47
N VAL A 534 21.65 32.99 -13.44
CA VAL A 534 21.61 34.43 -13.25
C VAL A 534 20.55 34.86 -12.23
N LEU A 535 19.35 34.23 -12.29
CA LEU A 535 18.22 34.60 -11.43
C LEU A 535 18.39 34.17 -9.98
N TYR A 536 18.94 32.99 -9.75
CA TYR A 536 18.93 32.35 -8.43
C TYR A 536 20.30 32.25 -7.78
N ASP A 537 21.40 32.45 -8.53
CA ASP A 537 22.78 32.28 -8.07
C ASP A 537 22.96 31.03 -7.15
N PRO A 538 22.64 29.81 -7.66
CA PRO A 538 22.60 28.64 -6.83
C PRO A 538 23.97 28.20 -6.36
N VAL A 539 24.10 27.93 -5.05
CA VAL A 539 25.32 27.29 -4.51
C VAL A 539 25.38 25.81 -4.93
N LYS A 540 24.25 25.19 -5.25
CA LYS A 540 24.15 23.80 -5.72
C LYS A 540 22.95 23.60 -6.62
N THR A 541 23.19 23.00 -7.79
CA THR A 541 22.14 22.58 -8.71
C THR A 541 22.02 21.07 -8.73
N ARG A 542 20.78 20.56 -8.69
CA ARG A 542 20.45 19.14 -8.80
C ARG A 542 19.48 18.90 -9.93
N GLN A 543 19.67 17.81 -10.66
CA GLN A 543 18.83 17.43 -11.79
C GLN A 543 18.51 15.93 -11.77
N TYR A 544 17.32 15.58 -12.21
CA TYR A 544 16.94 14.17 -12.40
C TYR A 544 17.71 13.56 -13.58
N GLN A 545 18.35 12.39 -13.37
CA GLN A 545 19.10 11.66 -14.39
C GLN A 545 18.88 10.14 -14.27
N ASN A 546 18.98 9.42 -15.40
CA ASN A 546 19.01 7.95 -15.42
C ASN A 546 20.43 7.47 -15.08
N ILE A 547 20.71 7.32 -13.80
CA ILE A 547 22.08 7.04 -13.33
C ILE A 547 22.12 5.83 -12.39
N GLU A 548 20.99 5.40 -11.86
CA GLU A 548 20.91 4.32 -10.90
C GLU A 548 20.44 3.01 -11.53
N ASP A 549 20.78 1.89 -10.92
CA ASP A 549 20.25 0.57 -11.19
C ASP A 549 20.12 -0.21 -9.88
N ALA A 550 19.31 -1.26 -9.90
CA ALA A 550 19.16 -2.10 -8.73
C ALA A 550 18.91 -3.57 -9.11
N LYS A 551 19.41 -4.45 -8.24
CA LYS A 551 19.08 -5.88 -8.23
C LYS A 551 18.49 -6.22 -6.87
N THR A 552 17.30 -6.78 -6.86
CA THR A 552 16.66 -7.26 -5.63
C THR A 552 16.37 -8.75 -5.76
N TYR A 553 16.70 -9.52 -4.75
CA TYR A 553 16.43 -10.95 -4.73
C TYR A 553 16.11 -11.43 -3.32
N GLY A 554 15.28 -12.44 -3.23
CA GLY A 554 14.85 -12.88 -1.92
C GLY A 554 14.08 -14.18 -1.94
N VAL A 555 13.76 -14.61 -0.72
CA VAL A 555 12.94 -15.79 -0.46
C VAL A 555 11.88 -15.44 0.57
N ASP A 556 10.64 -15.73 0.24
CA ASP A 556 9.49 -15.57 1.13
C ASP A 556 8.94 -16.94 1.50
N VAL A 557 8.65 -17.14 2.78
CA VAL A 557 8.01 -18.33 3.33
C VAL A 557 6.78 -17.92 4.09
N ASN A 558 5.61 -18.46 3.74
CA ASN A 558 4.37 -18.25 4.44
C ASN A 558 3.82 -19.60 4.89
N VAL A 559 3.47 -19.70 6.17
CA VAL A 559 2.86 -20.89 6.75
C VAL A 559 1.63 -20.53 7.55
N ARG A 560 0.58 -21.31 7.40
CA ARG A 560 -0.66 -21.19 8.17
C ARG A 560 -1.20 -22.57 8.47
N TYR A 561 -1.59 -22.78 9.72
CA TYR A 561 -2.29 -23.97 10.16
C TYR A 561 -3.56 -23.58 10.91
N THR A 562 -4.67 -24.13 10.51
CA THR A 562 -5.98 -23.92 11.15
C THR A 562 -6.49 -25.27 11.67
N TRP A 563 -6.78 -25.32 12.95
CA TRP A 563 -7.30 -26.50 13.60
C TRP A 563 -8.43 -26.10 14.55
N LYS A 564 -9.66 -26.51 14.21
CA LYS A 564 -10.87 -26.16 14.97
C LYS A 564 -10.95 -24.63 15.18
N GLU A 565 -10.89 -24.20 16.42
CA GLU A 565 -10.99 -22.80 16.85
C GLU A 565 -9.65 -22.06 16.82
N PHE A 566 -8.54 -22.77 16.62
CA PHE A 566 -7.20 -22.22 16.62
C PHE A 566 -6.69 -21.99 15.19
N ALA A 567 -6.01 -20.89 15.00
CA ALA A 567 -5.20 -20.68 13.82
C ALA A 567 -3.83 -20.12 14.25
N VAL A 568 -2.78 -20.73 13.75
CA VAL A 568 -1.41 -20.25 13.94
C VAL A 568 -0.75 -20.09 12.58
N GLY A 569 0.15 -19.14 12.48
CA GLY A 569 0.87 -18.95 11.23
C GLY A 569 1.89 -17.84 11.31
N GLY A 570 2.53 -17.60 10.19
CA GLY A 570 3.49 -16.52 10.06
C GLY A 570 4.09 -16.46 8.67
N GLY A 571 4.79 -15.39 8.42
CA GLY A 571 5.55 -15.15 7.23
C GLY A 571 6.99 -14.79 7.58
N TYR A 572 7.90 -15.18 6.72
CA TYR A 572 9.30 -14.79 6.79
C TYR A 572 9.75 -14.35 5.40
N SER A 573 10.49 -13.25 5.33
CA SER A 573 11.09 -12.70 4.11
C SER A 573 12.58 -12.49 4.34
N TYR A 574 13.38 -13.14 3.51
CA TYR A 574 14.78 -12.80 3.30
C TYR A 574 14.87 -11.94 2.04
N LEU A 575 15.50 -10.79 2.15
CA LEU A 575 15.72 -9.86 1.06
C LEU A 575 17.16 -9.39 1.06
N ASP A 576 17.77 -9.40 -0.10
CA ASP A 576 19.04 -8.74 -0.34
C ASP A 576 18.94 -7.84 -1.58
N THR A 577 19.69 -6.75 -1.58
CA THR A 577 19.66 -5.74 -2.64
C THR A 577 21.07 -5.26 -2.94
N LYS A 578 21.34 -5.05 -4.22
CA LYS A 578 22.52 -4.33 -4.69
C LYS A 578 22.04 -3.23 -5.61
N ALA A 579 22.37 -2.02 -5.28
CA ALA A 579 22.01 -0.85 -6.07
C ALA A 579 23.21 0.07 -6.24
N ASN A 580 23.34 0.62 -7.43
CA ASN A 580 24.19 1.79 -7.61
C ASN A 580 23.33 3.01 -7.32
N GLN A 581 23.61 3.69 -6.22
CA GLN A 581 22.88 4.87 -5.77
C GLN A 581 23.79 6.09 -5.72
N TYR A 582 23.20 7.25 -6.03
CA TYR A 582 23.90 8.51 -5.97
C TYR A 582 23.90 9.07 -4.54
N ASP A 583 25.09 9.16 -3.96
CA ASP A 583 25.32 9.78 -2.68
C ASP A 583 25.28 11.31 -2.82
N THR A 584 24.17 11.90 -2.43
CA THR A 584 23.95 13.35 -2.54
C THR A 584 24.84 14.17 -1.61
N THR A 585 25.44 13.56 -0.61
CA THR A 585 26.34 14.23 0.35
C THR A 585 27.76 14.33 -0.20
N HIS A 586 28.24 13.25 -0.80
CA HIS A 586 29.63 13.18 -1.30
C HIS A 586 29.74 13.31 -2.82
N ASP A 587 28.59 13.51 -3.49
CA ASP A 587 28.51 13.74 -4.94
C ASP A 587 29.14 12.63 -5.80
N ARG A 588 28.83 11.39 -5.47
CA ARG A 588 29.40 10.20 -6.13
C ARG A 588 28.42 9.03 -6.19
N MET A 589 28.68 8.10 -7.11
CA MET A 589 27.98 6.81 -7.16
C MET A 589 28.59 5.84 -6.15
N ASN A 590 27.75 5.17 -5.40
CA ASN A 590 28.15 4.10 -4.48
C ASN A 590 27.34 2.83 -4.76
N GLU A 591 28.01 1.67 -4.75
CA GLU A 591 27.30 0.40 -4.67
C GLU A 591 26.87 0.18 -3.21
N VAL A 592 25.59 0.13 -2.99
CA VAL A 592 24.99 0.07 -1.66
C VAL A 592 23.85 -0.92 -1.58
N THR A 593 23.46 -1.24 -0.36
CA THR A 593 22.15 -1.79 -0.04
C THR A 593 21.12 -0.65 -0.08
N ILE A 594 19.95 -0.89 -0.66
CA ILE A 594 18.88 0.13 -0.77
C ILE A 594 18.49 0.62 0.62
N ASP A 595 18.34 1.94 0.78
CA ASP A 595 17.97 2.58 2.05
C ASP A 595 16.64 2.08 2.62
N GLY A 596 16.61 1.92 3.95
CA GLY A 596 15.46 1.38 4.67
C GLY A 596 15.27 -0.13 4.58
N MET A 597 16.15 -0.83 3.86
CA MET A 597 16.09 -2.27 3.68
C MET A 597 16.58 -3.03 4.91
N ALA A 598 15.90 -4.13 5.24
CA ALA A 598 16.34 -5.11 6.24
C ALA A 598 16.40 -6.50 5.60
N HIS A 599 17.50 -7.25 5.85
CA HIS A 599 17.67 -8.58 5.27
C HIS A 599 16.63 -9.59 5.75
N HIS A 600 16.22 -9.51 6.99
CA HIS A 600 15.28 -10.48 7.56
C HIS A 600 14.10 -9.75 8.20
N LYS A 601 12.91 -10.05 7.72
CA LYS A 601 11.64 -9.59 8.28
C LYS A 601 10.70 -10.77 8.47
N GLY A 602 9.79 -10.65 9.40
CA GLY A 602 8.79 -11.69 9.58
C GLY A 602 7.66 -11.25 10.47
N ASN A 603 6.63 -12.06 10.44
CA ASN A 603 5.50 -11.98 11.35
C ASN A 603 5.12 -13.36 11.87
N ALA A 604 4.39 -13.39 12.95
CA ALA A 604 3.77 -14.60 13.48
C ALA A 604 2.46 -14.23 14.15
N PHE A 605 1.49 -15.13 14.13
CA PHE A 605 0.23 -14.95 14.84
C PHE A 605 -0.27 -16.27 15.41
N ALA A 606 -1.02 -16.13 16.50
CA ALA A 606 -1.82 -17.20 17.06
C ALA A 606 -3.19 -16.62 17.43
N THR A 607 -4.28 -17.25 17.00
CA THR A 607 -5.64 -16.82 17.27
C THR A 607 -6.49 -17.95 17.77
N TRP A 608 -7.35 -17.66 18.73
CA TRP A 608 -8.39 -18.55 19.22
C TRP A 608 -9.73 -17.86 19.10
N ASN A 609 -10.75 -18.54 18.54
CA ASN A 609 -12.07 -18.01 18.35
C ASN A 609 -13.09 -19.04 18.83
N HIS A 610 -13.78 -18.75 19.92
CA HIS A 610 -14.74 -19.66 20.55
C HIS A 610 -16.14 -19.05 20.60
N ALA A 611 -17.14 -19.83 20.20
CA ALA A 611 -18.56 -19.47 20.36
C ALA A 611 -19.08 -20.09 21.66
N PHE A 612 -19.23 -19.28 22.70
CA PHE A 612 -19.79 -19.69 23.98
C PHE A 612 -21.32 -19.94 23.87
N SER A 613 -21.97 -19.23 22.98
CA SER A 613 -23.39 -19.39 22.68
C SER A 613 -23.69 -18.94 21.24
N SER A 614 -24.95 -19.07 20.81
CA SER A 614 -25.41 -18.47 19.54
C SER A 614 -25.25 -16.96 19.49
N ASP A 615 -25.25 -16.31 20.67
CA ASP A 615 -25.28 -14.85 20.80
C ASP A 615 -23.97 -14.25 21.27
N TYR A 616 -22.97 -15.08 21.60
CA TYR A 616 -21.68 -14.59 22.03
C TYR A 616 -20.50 -15.41 21.51
N ARG A 617 -19.59 -14.74 20.82
CA ARG A 617 -18.30 -15.27 20.38
C ARG A 617 -17.16 -14.42 20.90
N LEU A 618 -16.14 -15.07 21.44
CA LEU A 618 -14.88 -14.46 21.87
C LEU A 618 -13.76 -14.84 20.90
N GLY A 619 -13.01 -13.85 20.41
CA GLY A 619 -11.75 -14.05 19.75
C GLY A 619 -10.61 -13.49 20.59
N VAL A 620 -9.49 -14.19 20.63
CA VAL A 620 -8.23 -13.73 21.23
C VAL A 620 -7.13 -13.90 20.20
N GLY A 621 -6.33 -12.86 19.97
CA GLY A 621 -5.26 -12.88 19.00
C GLY A 621 -3.97 -12.31 19.55
N VAL A 622 -2.87 -13.04 19.35
CA VAL A 622 -1.50 -12.56 19.61
C VAL A 622 -0.78 -12.49 18.28
N TYR A 623 -0.14 -11.37 18.03
CA TYR A 623 0.57 -11.09 16.77
C TYR A 623 1.95 -10.56 17.09
N CYS A 624 2.93 -10.94 16.27
CA CYS A 624 4.27 -10.42 16.33
C CYS A 624 4.73 -10.01 14.94
N ARG A 625 5.45 -8.90 14.84
CA ARG A 625 6.27 -8.55 13.68
C ARG A 625 7.69 -8.26 14.13
N PHE A 626 8.66 -8.67 13.32
CA PHE A 626 10.06 -8.39 13.59
C PHE A 626 10.80 -7.98 12.31
N SER A 627 11.86 -7.23 12.51
CA SER A 627 12.81 -6.84 11.47
C SER A 627 14.21 -6.82 12.06
N THR A 628 15.20 -7.26 11.29
CA THR A 628 16.60 -7.01 11.60
C THR A 628 16.93 -5.53 11.39
N LYS A 629 18.16 -5.14 11.64
CA LYS A 629 18.58 -3.75 11.44
C LYS A 629 18.30 -3.31 10.00
N ARG A 630 17.92 -2.06 9.82
CA ARG A 630 17.71 -1.43 8.52
C ARG A 630 18.97 -0.68 8.11
N TYR A 631 19.26 -0.72 6.83
CA TYR A 631 20.43 -0.07 6.25
C TYR A 631 20.05 1.31 5.72
N TYR A 632 20.87 2.30 6.02
CA TYR A 632 20.79 3.64 5.47
C TYR A 632 22.21 4.10 5.14
N GLN A 633 22.37 4.65 3.95
CA GLN A 633 23.68 5.03 3.41
C GLN A 633 24.31 6.22 4.16
N ILE A 634 23.48 7.22 4.50
CA ILE A 634 23.93 8.50 5.07
C ILE A 634 23.77 8.50 6.59
N ASP A 635 22.58 8.09 7.08
CA ASP A 635 22.17 8.31 8.47
C ASP A 635 22.59 7.20 9.43
N GLY A 636 23.28 6.17 8.92
CA GLY A 636 23.64 4.99 9.67
C GLY A 636 22.49 4.00 9.80
N ASN A 637 22.74 2.88 10.47
CA ASN A 637 21.79 1.76 10.49
C ASN A 637 20.75 1.88 11.59
N GLY A 638 19.48 1.76 11.23
CA GLY A 638 18.38 1.61 12.19
C GLY A 638 18.47 0.29 12.96
N LYS A 639 17.99 0.26 14.20
CA LYS A 639 17.99 -0.95 15.05
C LYS A 639 16.93 -1.96 14.59
N GLY A 640 17.21 -3.23 14.76
CA GLY A 640 16.22 -4.30 14.64
C GLY A 640 15.19 -4.24 15.75
N TYR A 641 13.96 -4.72 15.48
CA TYR A 641 12.87 -4.66 16.43
C TYR A 641 12.00 -5.90 16.43
N GLN A 642 11.25 -6.06 17.52
CA GLN A 642 10.12 -6.99 17.65
C GLN A 642 8.95 -6.24 18.28
N ILE A 643 7.81 -6.25 17.62
CA ILE A 643 6.59 -5.59 18.09
C ILE A 643 5.52 -6.64 18.27
N TRP A 644 4.99 -6.75 19.48
CA TRP A 644 3.96 -7.69 19.85
C TRP A 644 2.64 -6.99 20.11
N ARG A 645 1.55 -7.58 19.68
CA ARG A 645 0.18 -7.10 19.86
C ARG A 645 -0.67 -8.19 20.48
N LEU A 646 -1.57 -7.80 21.38
CA LEU A 646 -2.67 -8.62 21.90
C LEU A 646 -3.99 -7.92 21.56
N SER A 647 -4.95 -8.66 21.04
CA SER A 647 -6.31 -8.15 20.85
C SER A 647 -7.36 -9.17 21.28
N THR A 648 -8.50 -8.66 21.75
CA THR A 648 -9.70 -9.43 22.01
C THR A 648 -10.85 -8.88 21.17
N THR A 649 -11.69 -9.76 20.66
CA THR A 649 -12.89 -9.42 19.89
C THR A 649 -14.10 -10.09 20.53
N HIS A 650 -15.17 -9.35 20.70
CA HIS A 650 -16.42 -9.80 21.29
C HIS A 650 -17.55 -9.54 20.31
N ASP A 651 -18.06 -10.59 19.68
CA ASP A 651 -19.26 -10.53 18.85
C ASP A 651 -20.48 -10.88 19.69
N LEU A 652 -21.42 -9.96 19.79
CA LEU A 652 -22.60 -10.04 20.65
C LEU A 652 -23.88 -9.92 19.82
N GLY A 653 -24.93 -10.64 20.21
CA GLY A 653 -26.27 -10.50 19.65
C GLY A 653 -26.35 -10.86 18.18
N HIS A 654 -26.31 -12.15 17.88
CA HIS A 654 -26.53 -12.67 16.51
C HIS A 654 -28.01 -12.73 16.12
N SER A 655 -28.80 -11.70 16.46
CA SER A 655 -30.14 -11.62 15.87
C SER A 655 -30.01 -11.45 14.35
N LYS A 656 -31.05 -11.89 13.60
CA LYS A 656 -31.03 -11.76 12.12
C LYS A 656 -30.90 -10.32 11.63
N THR A 657 -31.10 -9.34 12.50
CA THR A 657 -31.18 -7.91 12.16
C THR A 657 -30.13 -7.06 12.84
N MET A 658 -29.62 -7.42 14.02
CA MET A 658 -28.66 -6.61 14.78
C MET A 658 -27.46 -7.46 15.18
N ALA A 659 -26.27 -6.90 15.06
CA ALA A 659 -25.02 -7.45 15.58
C ALA A 659 -24.20 -6.33 16.22
N TYR A 660 -23.54 -6.65 17.32
CA TYR A 660 -22.62 -5.76 18.02
C TYR A 660 -21.24 -6.37 18.02
N HIS A 661 -20.24 -5.52 17.89
CA HIS A 661 -18.85 -5.93 17.90
C HIS A 661 -18.06 -5.00 18.83
N VAL A 662 -17.33 -5.58 19.76
CA VAL A 662 -16.39 -4.84 20.61
C VAL A 662 -15.00 -5.41 20.40
N GLU A 663 -14.02 -4.56 20.19
CA GLU A 663 -12.62 -4.95 20.12
C GLU A 663 -11.81 -4.11 21.11
N ALA A 664 -10.90 -4.75 21.84
CA ALA A 664 -9.92 -4.08 22.68
C ALA A 664 -8.53 -4.67 22.43
N GLY A 665 -7.51 -3.85 22.52
CA GLY A 665 -6.16 -4.35 22.30
C GLY A 665 -5.07 -3.47 22.85
N VAL A 666 -3.90 -4.10 22.94
CA VAL A 666 -2.63 -3.47 23.30
C VAL A 666 -1.65 -3.73 22.18
N ASP A 667 -1.17 -2.65 21.56
CA ASP A 667 -0.10 -2.72 20.59
C ASP A 667 1.24 -2.47 21.27
N ASN A 668 2.28 -3.12 20.73
CA ASN A 668 3.63 -2.99 21.23
C ASN A 668 3.74 -3.24 22.73
N ILE A 669 3.30 -4.43 23.17
CA ILE A 669 3.18 -4.84 24.57
C ILE A 669 4.48 -4.59 25.36
N PHE A 670 5.63 -4.76 24.72
CA PHE A 670 6.95 -4.61 25.33
C PHE A 670 7.51 -3.18 25.25
N ASP A 671 6.71 -2.21 24.82
CA ASP A 671 7.04 -0.80 24.80
C ASP A 671 8.31 -0.46 24.02
N TYR A 672 8.53 -1.14 22.88
CA TYR A 672 9.66 -0.84 22.03
C TYR A 672 9.45 0.51 21.33
N ALA A 673 10.40 1.41 21.49
CA ALA A 673 10.49 2.66 20.75
C ALA A 673 11.94 2.88 20.32
N ASP A 674 12.16 3.19 19.06
CA ASP A 674 13.46 3.65 18.62
C ASP A 674 13.59 5.13 18.94
N ARG A 675 14.47 5.45 19.89
CA ARG A 675 14.74 6.80 20.35
C ARG A 675 16.05 7.35 19.81
N THR A 676 16.43 6.92 18.60
CA THR A 676 17.60 7.48 17.92
C THR A 676 17.38 8.98 17.71
N PRO A 677 18.36 9.86 17.99
CA PRO A 677 18.17 11.32 17.97
C PRO A 677 17.88 11.93 16.60
N HIS A 678 18.03 11.18 15.53
CA HIS A 678 17.78 11.69 14.18
C HIS A 678 16.29 11.84 13.95
N GLY A 679 15.85 13.04 13.67
CA GLY A 679 14.48 13.37 13.22
C GLY A 679 14.13 12.76 11.87
N LEU A 680 15.01 11.96 11.29
CA LEU A 680 14.84 11.20 10.07
C LEU A 680 14.64 9.74 10.47
N HIS A 681 13.48 9.27 10.45
CA HIS A 681 12.82 7.96 10.38
C HIS A 681 13.69 6.68 10.31
N LEU A 682 14.83 6.65 11.00
CA LEU A 682 15.76 5.51 11.02
C LEU A 682 15.23 4.35 11.85
N GLY A 683 14.32 4.65 12.77
CA GLY A 683 13.74 3.70 13.68
C GLY A 683 12.45 3.05 13.18
N THR A 684 11.73 2.42 14.08
CA THR A 684 10.35 2.02 13.83
C THR A 684 9.44 3.24 13.96
N THR A 685 8.40 3.29 13.15
CA THR A 685 7.34 4.29 13.28
C THR A 685 6.32 3.91 14.37
N THR A 686 6.76 3.39 15.50
CA THR A 686 5.87 3.04 16.61
C THR A 686 6.06 3.98 17.80
N PRO A 687 4.95 4.48 18.39
CA PRO A 687 5.02 5.42 19.52
C PRO A 687 5.35 4.76 20.87
N GLY A 688 5.69 3.47 20.90
CA GLY A 688 5.74 2.68 22.13
C GLY A 688 4.43 1.92 22.35
N ARG A 689 4.12 1.57 23.62
CA ARG A 689 2.89 0.86 23.96
C ARG A 689 1.66 1.74 23.79
N THR A 690 0.65 1.22 23.07
CA THR A 690 -0.63 1.90 22.88
C THR A 690 -1.80 0.98 23.18
N PHE A 691 -2.91 1.59 23.58
CA PHE A 691 -4.18 0.92 23.90
C PHE A 691 -5.27 1.45 22.98
N TYR A 692 -6.24 0.60 22.68
CA TYR A 692 -7.42 1.01 21.94
C TYR A 692 -8.63 0.18 22.32
N VAL A 693 -9.80 0.78 22.11
CA VAL A 693 -11.11 0.14 22.18
C VAL A 693 -11.91 0.55 20.96
N SER A 694 -12.62 -0.39 20.36
CA SER A 694 -13.51 -0.18 19.22
C SER A 694 -14.87 -0.75 19.53
N PHE A 695 -15.94 -0.04 19.14
CA PHE A 695 -17.32 -0.48 19.24
C PHE A 695 -17.98 -0.38 17.89
N GLY A 696 -18.60 -1.49 17.46
CA GLY A 696 -19.30 -1.60 16.19
C GLY A 696 -20.76 -2.02 16.36
N ILE A 697 -21.64 -1.43 15.56
CA ILE A 697 -23.05 -1.82 15.44
C ILE A 697 -23.32 -2.08 13.96
N ARG A 698 -24.01 -3.17 13.69
CA ARG A 698 -24.50 -3.50 12.36
C ARG A 698 -25.97 -3.83 12.42
N PHE A 699 -26.76 -3.08 11.66
CA PHE A 699 -28.17 -3.37 11.41
C PHE A 699 -28.35 -3.85 9.98
N ASN A 700 -29.01 -5.00 9.78
CA ASN A 700 -29.27 -5.55 8.46
C ASN A 700 -30.72 -6.06 8.40
N LYS A 701 -31.53 -5.42 7.57
CA LYS A 701 -32.91 -5.81 7.31
C LYS A 701 -33.10 -6.07 5.83
N GLY A 702 -33.13 -7.34 5.43
CA GLY A 702 -33.34 -7.72 4.03
C GLY A 702 -33.51 -9.22 3.84
N LYS A 703 -34.02 -9.61 2.68
CA LYS A 703 -34.09 -11.01 2.26
C LYS A 703 -32.75 -11.45 1.69
N LYS A 704 -32.25 -12.63 2.04
CA LYS A 704 -31.15 -13.25 1.31
C LYS A 704 -31.58 -13.43 -0.15
N LEU A 705 -30.96 -12.72 -1.09
CA LEU A 705 -30.96 -13.16 -2.47
C LEU A 705 -30.27 -14.53 -2.49
N LYS A 706 -30.97 -15.55 -3.01
CA LYS A 706 -30.34 -16.85 -3.23
C LYS A 706 -29.15 -16.60 -4.17
N ASN A 707 -27.97 -16.78 -3.65
CA ASN A 707 -26.74 -16.76 -4.46
C ASN A 707 -26.82 -17.92 -5.48
N ASN A 708 -27.34 -17.65 -6.66
CA ASN A 708 -27.26 -18.58 -7.81
C ASN A 708 -25.82 -18.77 -8.32
N TYR A 709 -24.83 -18.10 -7.72
CA TYR A 709 -23.42 -18.26 -8.07
C TYR A 709 -22.76 -19.54 -7.53
N LYS A 710 -23.36 -20.21 -6.53
CA LYS A 710 -22.78 -21.46 -6.00
C LYS A 710 -23.10 -22.71 -6.80
N SER A 711 -24.06 -22.66 -7.72
CA SER A 711 -24.56 -23.91 -8.38
C SER A 711 -23.82 -24.32 -9.65
N ASN A 712 -23.01 -23.41 -10.26
CA ASN A 712 -22.43 -23.71 -11.58
C ASN A 712 -20.97 -24.20 -11.55
N LEU A 713 -20.30 -24.18 -10.38
CA LEU A 713 -18.96 -24.76 -10.22
C LEU A 713 -18.99 -26.17 -9.60
N ASN A 714 -20.07 -26.53 -8.90
CA ASN A 714 -20.21 -27.88 -8.30
C ASN A 714 -20.72 -28.96 -9.25
N THR A 715 -21.12 -28.64 -10.49
CA THR A 715 -21.64 -29.65 -11.43
C THR A 715 -20.53 -30.35 -12.23
N ARG A 716 -19.26 -29.90 -12.17
CA ARG A 716 -18.15 -30.61 -12.84
C ARG A 716 -17.45 -31.66 -11.97
N ASP A 717 -17.62 -31.63 -10.63
CA ASP A 717 -16.97 -32.62 -9.73
C ASP A 717 -17.80 -33.87 -9.48
N ASN A 718 -19.04 -33.96 -10.00
CA ASN A 718 -19.95 -35.11 -9.78
C ASN A 718 -20.09 -36.01 -11.02
N GLU A 719 -19.42 -35.75 -12.13
CA GLU A 719 -19.45 -36.63 -13.30
C GLU A 719 -18.19 -37.51 -13.48
N GLU A 720 -17.26 -37.50 -12.51
CA GLU A 720 -16.11 -38.42 -12.49
C GLU A 720 -16.04 -39.16 -11.13
N ASN A 721 -16.94 -40.15 -10.93
CA ASN A 721 -16.73 -41.31 -10.08
C ASN A 721 -16.79 -42.57 -10.92
#